data_267d75d7b835f470c72139561fa908c4
#
_entry.id   267d75d7b835f470c72139561fa908c4
#
_cell.length_a   1.000
_cell.length_b   1.000
_cell.length_c   1.000
_cell.angle_alpha   90.00
_cell.angle_beta   90.00
_cell.angle_gamma   90.00
#
_symmetry.space_group_name_H-M   'P 1'
#
loop_
_entity.id
_entity.type
_entity.pdbx_description
1 polymer ?
#
loop_
_entity_poly.entity_id
_entity_poly.type
_entity_poly.pdbx_seq_one_letter_code
_entity_poly.pdbx_strand_id
1 'polypeptide(L)'
;MRSVHPFNNGWLYSPTEQPYDSHDHQYQPITLPHANITLPHRNFDNLEYQFISTYRKRFTLPEQLNGRRLFVDFGAAMTSCTLIINGHTLGDHDGGYIPFSFDLTDYLRTGENLLHVRLDSTERPDVPPNGLVVDYLTFGGIYRDVELRYVEPLYIERIFARPLHVLTAPALEVDIFLSDRAARFPLRATLRDAAGIVIAISETVEAGGVEDAPTIRFSTLPPVRLWTPTDPALYTVTVELLQHGTVTDAISSRIGFREAIFTHEGFFLNGELLKLVGLNRHQTYPYIGAAAPARLQRKDADILKDELGVNIARTSHYPQSPHFLDRCDEIGLLVFEEIPGWQFIGDSDWQALSLRDVRAMIERDRNHPSIILWGVRINESFDNTAFYTATNALAHKIDPTRQTGGVRYFLNSEFLEDVYTYNDFSNTIVEPTNTPHLVTEFSGHMYSTKTSDQEERQIEHALRHARIQDKQLGMPNVTGAIGWCAFDYNTHKQFGSGDRVCYHGVMDIFRLPKFAAAIYEAQIPVGVRPVLRPLTTWAPGDRSGGGFDPLLVCSNCEEVELFLGDQSLGRKTPDRLTFPHLPHPPFSFSGGLKLEEGLLLFFTDLRMVGYVNGEAVIEHTLRGDGLPQFLEVRVDDTELHADGADMTRLVFRVTDNFGNRLVHANHVISFTLEGEGELIGENPFPIIGGQAALYIKATHTPGTITVRASAPRLGESVVTVRTV
;
A
#
# COMPACT_ATOMS: atom_id res chain seq x y z
N MET A 1 -9.25 -21.57 -26.09
CA MET A 1 -8.87 -20.19 -25.72
C MET A 1 -8.86 -20.07 -24.20
N ARG A 2 -7.97 -19.27 -23.63
CA ARG A 2 -7.88 -18.99 -22.18
C ARG A 2 -9.19 -18.47 -21.62
N SER A 3 -9.59 -18.98 -20.46
CA SER A 3 -10.60 -18.36 -19.60
C SER A 3 -10.11 -18.38 -18.14
N VAL A 4 -10.44 -17.32 -17.38
CA VAL A 4 -10.10 -17.19 -15.96
C VAL A 4 -11.40 -16.95 -15.21
N HIS A 5 -11.62 -17.71 -14.15
CA HIS A 5 -12.81 -17.64 -13.34
C HIS A 5 -12.44 -17.32 -11.89
N PRO A 6 -13.04 -16.29 -11.26
CA PRO A 6 -12.88 -16.07 -9.84
C PRO A 6 -13.23 -17.32 -9.03
N PHE A 7 -12.42 -17.63 -8.03
CA PHE A 7 -12.59 -18.83 -7.22
C PHE A 7 -12.70 -18.54 -5.72
N ASN A 8 -13.00 -17.30 -5.37
CA ASN A 8 -13.02 -16.79 -3.99
C ASN A 8 -14.22 -17.27 -3.16
N ASN A 9 -15.37 -17.55 -3.78
CA ASN A 9 -16.63 -17.86 -3.09
C ASN A 9 -16.76 -19.33 -2.75
N GLY A 10 -17.55 -19.62 -1.68
CA GLY A 10 -17.92 -21.00 -1.33
C GLY A 10 -16.79 -21.86 -0.78
N TRP A 11 -15.83 -21.28 -0.13
CA TRP A 11 -14.83 -21.98 0.64
C TRP A 11 -15.37 -22.38 2.03
N LEU A 12 -14.81 -23.42 2.56
CA LEU A 12 -15.01 -23.92 3.91
C LEU A 12 -13.68 -23.83 4.67
N TYR A 13 -13.72 -23.35 5.91
CA TYR A 13 -12.54 -23.08 6.74
C TYR A 13 -12.67 -23.78 8.11
N SER A 14 -11.59 -24.41 8.56
CA SER A 14 -11.42 -24.88 9.93
C SER A 14 -10.16 -24.25 10.54
N PRO A 15 -10.24 -23.69 11.78
CA PRO A 15 -9.07 -23.13 12.46
C PRO A 15 -8.13 -24.21 13.01
N THR A 16 -8.37 -25.47 12.69
CA THR A 16 -7.54 -26.60 13.09
C THR A 16 -7.18 -27.46 11.88
N GLU A 17 -6.08 -28.18 11.97
CA GLU A 17 -5.73 -29.17 10.97
C GLU A 17 -6.79 -30.28 10.93
N GLN A 18 -7.35 -30.48 9.75
CA GLN A 18 -8.36 -31.49 9.48
C GLN A 18 -7.85 -32.49 8.45
N PRO A 19 -8.08 -33.79 8.63
CA PRO A 19 -7.76 -34.77 7.61
C PRO A 19 -8.59 -34.58 6.34
N TYR A 20 -8.08 -35.05 5.20
CA TYR A 20 -8.76 -34.91 3.90
C TYR A 20 -10.18 -35.49 3.89
N ASP A 21 -10.43 -36.60 4.57
CA ASP A 21 -11.71 -37.31 4.66
C ASP A 21 -12.66 -36.78 5.74
N SER A 22 -12.31 -35.68 6.42
CA SER A 22 -13.15 -35.02 7.42
C SER A 22 -14.50 -34.56 6.82
N HIS A 23 -15.51 -34.39 7.68
CA HIS A 23 -16.85 -33.96 7.26
C HIS A 23 -16.98 -32.45 7.21
N ASP A 24 -17.75 -31.92 6.24
CA ASP A 24 -17.92 -30.48 6.03
C ASP A 24 -18.54 -29.74 7.23
N HIS A 25 -19.26 -30.42 8.13
CA HIS A 25 -19.81 -29.80 9.35
C HIS A 25 -18.72 -29.35 10.36
N GLN A 26 -17.44 -29.77 10.16
CA GLN A 26 -16.28 -29.33 10.96
C GLN A 26 -15.72 -28.00 10.46
N TYR A 27 -16.28 -27.42 9.43
CA TYR A 27 -15.85 -26.20 8.79
C TYR A 27 -16.96 -25.14 8.83
N GLN A 28 -16.54 -23.89 8.73
CA GLN A 28 -17.44 -22.75 8.54
C GLN A 28 -17.32 -22.20 7.10
N PRO A 29 -18.40 -21.72 6.50
CA PRO A 29 -18.34 -21.10 5.18
C PRO A 29 -17.63 -19.75 5.25
N ILE A 30 -16.74 -19.50 4.28
CA ILE A 30 -16.00 -18.23 4.15
C ILE A 30 -15.89 -17.82 2.69
N THR A 31 -15.53 -16.56 2.49
CA THR A 31 -15.13 -15.97 1.20
C THR A 31 -13.69 -15.47 1.28
N LEU A 32 -12.92 -15.67 0.22
CA LEU A 32 -11.57 -15.11 0.11
C LEU A 32 -11.63 -13.66 -0.43
N PRO A 33 -10.67 -12.80 -0.06
CA PRO A 33 -9.55 -12.99 0.87
C PRO A 33 -10.00 -13.26 2.31
N HIS A 34 -9.27 -14.11 3.03
CA HIS A 34 -9.63 -14.53 4.38
C HIS A 34 -8.43 -14.56 5.32
N ALA A 35 -8.52 -13.87 6.46
CA ALA A 35 -7.59 -14.01 7.57
C ALA A 35 -7.96 -15.26 8.38
N ASN A 36 -6.95 -16.05 8.78
CA ASN A 36 -7.19 -17.27 9.56
C ASN A 36 -7.84 -17.02 10.93
N ILE A 37 -7.74 -15.79 11.45
CA ILE A 37 -8.41 -15.31 12.66
C ILE A 37 -8.67 -13.80 12.54
N THR A 38 -9.77 -13.32 13.10
CA THR A 38 -10.03 -11.90 13.30
C THR A 38 -9.47 -11.51 14.66
N LEU A 39 -8.52 -10.55 14.67
CA LEU A 39 -7.89 -10.04 15.88
C LEU A 39 -8.42 -8.64 16.21
N PRO A 40 -8.47 -8.23 17.50
CA PRO A 40 -8.72 -6.84 17.84
C PRO A 40 -7.65 -5.93 17.21
N HIS A 41 -7.93 -4.63 17.08
CA HIS A 41 -6.95 -3.71 16.49
C HIS A 41 -5.67 -3.53 17.35
N ARG A 42 -5.69 -3.96 18.61
CA ARG A 42 -4.57 -3.93 19.58
C ARG A 42 -4.81 -4.87 20.75
N ASN A 43 -3.81 -5.03 21.64
CA ASN A 43 -3.88 -5.81 22.87
C ASN A 43 -4.18 -7.30 22.67
N PHE A 44 -3.62 -7.91 21.62
CA PHE A 44 -3.71 -9.35 21.37
C PHE A 44 -2.32 -10.00 21.49
N ASP A 45 -2.27 -11.31 21.61
CA ASP A 45 -1.01 -12.05 21.52
C ASP A 45 -0.64 -12.29 20.06
N ASN A 46 0.56 -11.89 19.66
CA ASN A 46 1.07 -12.11 18.30
C ASN A 46 1.26 -13.58 17.92
N LEU A 47 1.03 -14.53 18.85
CA LEU A 47 0.98 -15.97 18.58
C LEU A 47 -0.43 -16.45 18.19
N GLU A 48 -1.48 -15.66 18.39
CA GLU A 48 -2.86 -16.09 18.17
C GLU A 48 -3.18 -16.47 16.73
N TYR A 49 -2.50 -15.89 15.72
CA TYR A 49 -2.67 -16.26 14.31
C TYR A 49 -1.74 -17.39 13.84
N GLN A 50 -0.80 -17.83 14.70
CA GLN A 50 0.24 -18.79 14.34
C GLN A 50 -0.22 -20.22 14.63
N PHE A 51 -0.93 -20.81 13.69
CA PHE A 51 -1.41 -22.19 13.78
C PHE A 51 -1.63 -22.81 12.40
N ILE A 52 -1.81 -24.12 12.37
CA ILE A 52 -2.17 -24.86 11.16
C ILE A 52 -3.69 -24.87 11.03
N SER A 53 -4.17 -24.41 9.91
CA SER A 53 -5.58 -24.37 9.55
C SER A 53 -5.85 -25.18 8.28
N THR A 54 -7.13 -25.41 7.99
CA THR A 54 -7.54 -26.14 6.80
C THR A 54 -8.59 -25.35 6.02
N TYR A 55 -8.35 -25.21 4.74
CA TYR A 55 -9.31 -24.69 3.77
C TYR A 55 -9.77 -25.81 2.85
N ARG A 56 -11.03 -25.78 2.48
CA ARG A 56 -11.64 -26.79 1.63
C ARG A 56 -12.62 -26.15 0.67
N LYS A 57 -12.69 -26.66 -0.56
CA LYS A 57 -13.69 -26.24 -1.53
C LYS A 57 -14.19 -27.38 -2.37
N ARG A 58 -15.54 -27.57 -2.39
CA ARG A 58 -16.21 -28.44 -3.34
C ARG A 58 -16.62 -27.63 -4.54
N PHE A 59 -16.38 -28.15 -5.74
CA PHE A 59 -16.72 -27.46 -6.96
C PHE A 59 -16.98 -28.43 -8.12
N THR A 60 -17.83 -28.00 -9.03
CA THR A 60 -17.95 -28.58 -10.36
C THR A 60 -17.21 -27.69 -11.34
N LEU A 61 -16.72 -28.22 -12.44
CA LEU A 61 -16.01 -27.44 -13.44
C LEU A 61 -16.95 -26.38 -14.04
N PRO A 62 -16.60 -25.07 -14.00
CA PRO A 62 -17.37 -24.03 -14.69
C PRO A 62 -17.51 -24.26 -16.18
N GLU A 63 -16.47 -24.86 -16.79
CA GLU A 63 -16.42 -25.24 -18.22
C GLU A 63 -15.91 -26.66 -18.39
N GLN A 64 -16.26 -27.31 -19.50
CA GLN A 64 -15.65 -28.58 -19.88
C GLN A 64 -14.19 -28.38 -20.30
N LEU A 65 -13.30 -29.30 -19.92
CA LEU A 65 -11.87 -29.21 -20.28
C LEU A 65 -11.65 -29.23 -21.80
N ASN A 66 -12.30 -30.15 -22.50
CA ASN A 66 -12.18 -30.30 -23.99
C ASN A 66 -10.70 -30.34 -24.46
N GLY A 67 -9.84 -31.00 -23.69
CA GLY A 67 -8.39 -31.09 -23.97
C GLY A 67 -7.55 -29.94 -23.44
N ARG A 68 -8.18 -28.94 -22.80
CA ARG A 68 -7.47 -27.85 -22.10
C ARG A 68 -6.91 -28.31 -20.76
N ARG A 69 -5.94 -27.56 -20.25
CA ARG A 69 -5.41 -27.69 -18.89
C ARG A 69 -6.17 -26.75 -17.95
N LEU A 70 -6.26 -27.15 -16.69
CA LEU A 70 -6.86 -26.35 -15.62
C LEU A 70 -5.84 -26.13 -14.49
N PHE A 71 -5.58 -24.88 -14.19
CA PHE A 71 -4.77 -24.46 -13.05
C PHE A 71 -5.64 -23.81 -11.98
N VAL A 72 -5.24 -24.00 -10.72
CA VAL A 72 -5.66 -23.12 -9.61
C VAL A 72 -4.51 -22.18 -9.30
N ASP A 73 -4.77 -20.88 -9.39
CA ASP A 73 -3.81 -19.82 -9.16
C ASP A 73 -4.12 -19.12 -7.84
N PHE A 74 -3.16 -19.11 -6.92
CA PHE A 74 -3.25 -18.38 -5.64
C PHE A 74 -2.45 -17.10 -5.74
N GLY A 75 -3.05 -15.96 -5.41
CA GLY A 75 -2.36 -14.67 -5.32
C GLY A 75 -1.36 -14.63 -4.17
N ALA A 76 -1.68 -15.23 -3.04
CA ALA A 76 -0.78 -15.53 -1.92
C ALA A 76 -1.51 -16.30 -0.81
N ALA A 77 -0.76 -17.07 -0.01
CA ALA A 77 -1.23 -17.71 1.23
C ALA A 77 -0.09 -17.72 2.26
N MET A 78 -0.36 -17.33 3.49
CA MET A 78 0.67 -17.15 4.53
C MET A 78 0.63 -18.32 5.50
N THR A 79 1.68 -19.14 5.61
CA THR A 79 3.04 -18.97 5.07
C THR A 79 3.39 -20.15 4.15
N SER A 80 2.98 -21.38 4.55
CA SER A 80 3.28 -22.61 3.83
C SER A 80 2.03 -23.44 3.65
N CYS A 81 1.80 -23.96 2.45
CA CYS A 81 0.61 -24.76 2.19
C CYS A 81 0.91 -26.06 1.44
N THR A 82 0.11 -27.10 1.76
CA THR A 82 0.03 -28.35 1.01
C THR A 82 -1.31 -28.42 0.31
N LEU A 83 -1.30 -28.67 -1.00
CA LEU A 83 -2.51 -28.77 -1.81
C LEU A 83 -2.86 -30.21 -2.14
N ILE A 84 -4.12 -30.58 -1.91
CA ILE A 84 -4.66 -31.93 -2.20
C ILE A 84 -5.94 -31.78 -3.04
N ILE A 85 -6.02 -32.46 -4.18
CA ILE A 85 -7.20 -32.53 -5.02
C ILE A 85 -7.69 -33.97 -5.15
N ASN A 86 -8.95 -34.24 -4.83
CA ASN A 86 -9.55 -35.56 -4.96
C ASN A 86 -8.77 -36.71 -4.30
N GLY A 87 -8.03 -36.39 -3.19
CA GLY A 87 -7.18 -37.32 -2.45
C GLY A 87 -5.75 -37.46 -2.98
N HIS A 88 -5.36 -36.71 -4.00
CA HIS A 88 -4.01 -36.65 -4.55
C HIS A 88 -3.28 -35.40 -4.08
N THR A 89 -2.16 -35.55 -3.39
CA THR A 89 -1.28 -34.44 -3.01
C THR A 89 -0.57 -33.93 -4.27
N LEU A 90 -0.74 -32.63 -4.57
CA LEU A 90 -0.11 -31.98 -5.71
C LEU A 90 1.29 -31.47 -5.38
N GLY A 91 1.51 -31.04 -4.16
CA GLY A 91 2.78 -30.50 -3.67
C GLY A 91 2.60 -29.45 -2.58
N ASP A 92 3.73 -28.85 -2.23
CA ASP A 92 3.85 -27.82 -1.21
C ASP A 92 4.26 -26.48 -1.84
N HIS A 93 3.91 -25.39 -1.18
CA HIS A 93 4.41 -24.05 -1.46
C HIS A 93 4.82 -23.39 -0.15
N ASP A 94 6.05 -22.87 -0.11
CA ASP A 94 6.60 -22.09 1.00
C ASP A 94 6.79 -20.64 0.56
N GLY A 95 6.47 -19.68 1.43
CA GLY A 95 6.56 -18.24 1.19
C GLY A 95 5.20 -17.58 0.99
N GLY A 96 4.99 -16.51 1.76
CA GLY A 96 3.65 -15.93 1.95
C GLY A 96 3.29 -14.76 1.04
N TYR A 97 4.22 -14.20 0.23
CA TYR A 97 3.99 -12.91 -0.44
C TYR A 97 3.95 -12.97 -1.97
N ILE A 98 4.28 -14.12 -2.54
CA ILE A 98 4.32 -14.34 -4.00
C ILE A 98 3.18 -15.23 -4.45
N PRO A 99 2.74 -15.11 -5.74
CA PRO A 99 1.74 -16.01 -6.30
C PRO A 99 2.31 -17.39 -6.59
N PHE A 100 1.44 -18.38 -6.62
CA PHE A 100 1.76 -19.76 -7.00
C PHE A 100 0.58 -20.45 -7.67
N SER A 101 0.87 -21.50 -8.45
CA SER A 101 -0.12 -22.22 -9.23
C SER A 101 0.08 -23.74 -9.14
N PHE A 102 -1.03 -24.47 -9.16
CA PHE A 102 -1.00 -25.94 -9.30
C PHE A 102 -1.86 -26.39 -10.49
N ASP A 103 -1.35 -27.33 -11.27
CA ASP A 103 -2.09 -27.98 -12.35
C ASP A 103 -3.00 -29.08 -11.79
N LEU A 104 -4.30 -28.91 -11.99
CA LEU A 104 -5.32 -29.84 -11.54
C LEU A 104 -5.69 -30.88 -12.58
N THR A 105 -5.31 -30.70 -13.85
CA THR A 105 -5.84 -31.36 -15.07
C THR A 105 -6.00 -32.87 -14.92
N ASP A 106 -4.95 -33.57 -14.51
CA ASP A 106 -4.90 -35.03 -14.47
C ASP A 106 -5.62 -35.64 -13.25
N TYR A 107 -6.05 -34.82 -12.30
CA TYR A 107 -6.65 -35.24 -11.04
C TYR A 107 -8.14 -34.95 -10.92
N LEU A 108 -8.72 -34.30 -11.95
CA LEU A 108 -10.11 -33.90 -11.97
C LEU A 108 -11.05 -35.08 -12.26
N ARG A 109 -12.24 -35.02 -11.68
CA ARG A 109 -13.33 -35.98 -11.86
C ARG A 109 -14.51 -35.36 -12.58
N THR A 110 -15.27 -36.18 -13.30
CA THR A 110 -16.59 -35.77 -13.77
C THR A 110 -17.52 -35.51 -12.58
N GLY A 111 -18.16 -34.36 -12.54
CA GLY A 111 -19.02 -33.94 -11.44
C GLY A 111 -18.24 -33.17 -10.35
N GLU A 112 -18.50 -33.48 -9.10
CA GLU A 112 -17.93 -32.75 -7.96
C GLU A 112 -16.44 -33.11 -7.71
N ASN A 113 -15.63 -32.07 -7.54
CA ASN A 113 -14.23 -32.15 -7.16
C ASN A 113 -14.05 -31.54 -5.76
N LEU A 114 -13.08 -32.04 -5.01
CA LEU A 114 -12.75 -31.55 -3.66
C LEU A 114 -11.30 -31.07 -3.63
N LEU A 115 -11.12 -29.78 -3.49
CA LEU A 115 -9.84 -29.15 -3.19
C LEU A 115 -9.68 -28.99 -1.67
N HIS A 116 -8.51 -29.35 -1.14
CA HIS A 116 -8.18 -29.27 0.27
C HIS A 116 -6.79 -28.65 0.42
N VAL A 117 -6.68 -27.63 1.25
CA VAL A 117 -5.45 -26.87 1.49
C VAL A 117 -5.15 -26.92 2.98
N ARG A 118 -4.06 -27.59 3.35
CA ARG A 118 -3.46 -27.48 4.67
C ARG A 118 -2.60 -26.22 4.66
N LEU A 119 -2.87 -25.29 5.55
CA LEU A 119 -2.15 -24.01 5.62
C LEU A 119 -1.50 -23.84 6.99
N ASP A 120 -0.17 -23.80 7.01
CA ASP A 120 0.63 -23.49 8.17
C ASP A 120 0.96 -21.99 8.19
N SER A 121 0.41 -21.28 9.18
CA SER A 121 0.60 -19.82 9.36
C SER A 121 1.62 -19.51 10.47
N THR A 122 2.43 -20.48 10.89
CA THR A 122 3.49 -20.23 11.87
C THR A 122 4.67 -19.48 11.25
N GLU A 123 5.40 -18.75 12.08
CA GLU A 123 6.65 -18.09 11.69
C GLU A 123 7.77 -19.14 11.59
N ARG A 124 7.92 -19.73 10.41
CA ARG A 124 8.93 -20.74 10.11
C ARG A 124 10.29 -20.11 9.87
N PRO A 125 11.34 -20.47 10.66
CA PRO A 125 12.66 -19.85 10.53
C PRO A 125 13.40 -20.21 9.23
N ASP A 126 12.96 -21.23 8.52
CA ASP A 126 13.50 -21.71 7.24
C ASP A 126 12.83 -21.06 6.02
N VAL A 127 11.84 -20.16 6.24
CA VAL A 127 11.09 -19.51 5.16
C VAL A 127 11.13 -17.98 5.31
N PRO A 128 11.56 -17.20 4.28
CA PRO A 128 11.50 -15.75 4.33
C PRO A 128 10.06 -15.23 4.61
N PRO A 129 9.91 -14.18 5.40
CA PRO A 129 10.90 -13.27 5.98
C PRO A 129 11.49 -13.75 7.31
N ASN A 130 11.06 -14.90 7.82
CA ASN A 130 11.34 -15.36 9.18
C ASN A 130 12.77 -15.88 9.33
N GLY A 131 13.17 -16.11 10.58
CA GLY A 131 14.50 -16.53 11.02
C GLY A 131 14.94 -15.80 12.27
N LEU A 132 14.62 -14.51 12.35
CA LEU A 132 14.58 -13.68 13.56
C LEU A 132 13.20 -13.06 13.69
N VAL A 133 12.95 -12.42 14.81
CA VAL A 133 11.71 -11.65 15.02
C VAL A 133 11.71 -10.46 14.06
N VAL A 134 10.64 -10.30 13.30
CA VAL A 134 10.39 -9.14 12.43
C VAL A 134 9.57 -8.08 13.17
N ASP A 135 9.69 -6.82 12.79
CA ASP A 135 8.99 -5.73 13.47
C ASP A 135 7.56 -5.49 12.96
N TYR A 136 7.02 -6.40 12.17
CA TYR A 136 5.64 -6.41 11.70
C TYR A 136 5.03 -7.81 11.85
N LEU A 137 3.72 -7.94 11.72
CA LEU A 137 3.05 -9.23 11.78
C LEU A 137 2.79 -9.77 10.38
N THR A 138 3.10 -11.05 10.16
CA THR A 138 2.84 -11.73 8.89
C THR A 138 1.37 -12.05 8.71
N PHE A 139 0.65 -12.27 9.83
CA PHE A 139 -0.73 -12.78 9.88
C PHE A 139 -0.84 -14.15 9.20
N GLY A 140 -2.04 -14.68 9.04
CA GLY A 140 -2.26 -15.98 8.43
C GLY A 140 -3.49 -15.97 7.52
N GLY A 141 -3.59 -16.99 6.67
CA GLY A 141 -4.75 -17.22 5.82
C GLY A 141 -4.45 -17.23 4.33
N ILE A 142 -5.45 -17.57 3.52
CA ILE A 142 -5.47 -17.33 2.08
C ILE A 142 -5.95 -15.90 1.89
N TYR A 143 -5.02 -14.97 1.91
CA TYR A 143 -5.31 -13.55 2.08
C TYR A 143 -5.32 -12.74 0.78
N ARG A 144 -5.15 -13.40 -0.38
CA ARG A 144 -5.33 -12.84 -1.73
C ARG A 144 -6.27 -13.70 -2.54
N ASP A 145 -6.66 -13.17 -3.70
CA ASP A 145 -7.58 -13.84 -4.61
C ASP A 145 -7.09 -15.20 -5.08
N VAL A 146 -8.03 -16.09 -5.36
CA VAL A 146 -7.80 -17.39 -5.99
C VAL A 146 -8.64 -17.49 -7.24
N GLU A 147 -8.05 -18.03 -8.32
CA GLU A 147 -8.66 -18.15 -9.62
C GLU A 147 -8.52 -19.56 -10.21
N LEU A 148 -9.45 -19.95 -11.08
CA LEU A 148 -9.32 -21.11 -11.96
C LEU A 148 -8.97 -20.62 -13.36
N ARG A 149 -7.85 -21.10 -13.91
CA ARG A 149 -7.36 -20.70 -15.22
C ARG A 149 -7.35 -21.89 -16.17
N TYR A 150 -8.19 -21.82 -17.23
CA TYR A 150 -8.21 -22.77 -18.33
C TYR A 150 -7.30 -22.27 -19.44
N VAL A 151 -6.45 -23.16 -19.95
CA VAL A 151 -5.55 -22.87 -21.08
C VAL A 151 -5.43 -24.06 -22.00
N GLU A 152 -5.10 -23.82 -23.27
CA GLU A 152 -4.72 -24.90 -24.19
C GLU A 152 -3.41 -25.56 -23.71
N PRO A 153 -3.06 -26.77 -24.18
CA PRO A 153 -1.79 -27.42 -23.82
C PRO A 153 -0.57 -26.55 -24.11
N LEU A 154 -0.61 -25.78 -25.21
CA LEU A 154 0.35 -24.72 -25.49
C LEU A 154 -0.33 -23.38 -25.27
N TYR A 155 0.22 -22.58 -24.34
CA TYR A 155 -0.30 -21.26 -23.95
C TYR A 155 0.84 -20.27 -23.66
N ILE A 156 0.49 -18.99 -23.57
CA ILE A 156 1.39 -17.92 -23.13
C ILE A 156 1.41 -17.89 -21.62
N GLU A 157 2.53 -18.19 -20.99
CA GLU A 157 2.65 -18.09 -19.53
C GLU A 157 2.58 -16.64 -19.05
N ARG A 158 3.38 -15.78 -19.67
CA ARG A 158 3.50 -14.36 -19.35
C ARG A 158 4.10 -13.57 -20.50
N ILE A 159 4.01 -12.26 -20.42
CA ILE A 159 4.68 -11.32 -21.32
C ILE A 159 5.49 -10.31 -20.52
N PHE A 160 6.54 -9.79 -21.14
CA PHE A 160 7.27 -8.63 -20.64
C PHE A 160 7.34 -7.57 -21.73
N ALA A 161 6.62 -6.48 -21.55
CA ALA A 161 6.56 -5.38 -22.49
C ALA A 161 7.49 -4.25 -22.06
N ARG A 162 8.52 -3.96 -22.85
CA ARG A 162 9.59 -3.00 -22.55
C ARG A 162 9.49 -1.80 -23.49
N PRO A 163 8.97 -0.64 -23.02
CA PRO A 163 9.11 0.62 -23.75
C PRO A 163 10.59 1.01 -23.91
N LEU A 164 10.98 1.42 -25.10
CA LEU A 164 12.35 1.79 -25.45
C LEU A 164 12.37 3.17 -26.09
N HIS A 165 13.48 3.91 -25.89
CA HIS A 165 13.75 5.19 -26.54
C HIS A 165 12.59 6.20 -26.44
N VAL A 166 11.84 6.16 -25.32
CA VAL A 166 10.55 6.86 -25.17
C VAL A 166 10.63 8.38 -25.37
N LEU A 167 11.82 8.97 -25.16
CA LEU A 167 12.05 10.41 -25.29
C LEU A 167 12.45 10.83 -26.72
N THR A 168 12.82 9.90 -27.58
CA THR A 168 13.41 10.26 -28.89
C THR A 168 12.65 9.59 -30.05
N ALA A 169 12.61 8.26 -30.06
CA ALA A 169 11.98 7.44 -31.08
C ALA A 169 11.26 6.27 -30.43
N PRO A 170 10.04 6.48 -29.87
CA PRO A 170 9.36 5.46 -29.08
C PRO A 170 9.24 4.13 -29.82
N ALA A 171 9.66 3.07 -29.16
CA ALA A 171 9.56 1.69 -29.60
C ALA A 171 9.07 0.83 -28.44
N LEU A 172 8.63 -0.40 -28.74
CA LEU A 172 8.19 -1.36 -27.74
C LEU A 172 8.70 -2.74 -28.12
N GLU A 173 9.35 -3.41 -27.18
CA GLU A 173 9.67 -4.84 -27.26
C GLU A 173 8.75 -5.61 -26.32
N VAL A 174 8.25 -6.76 -26.81
CA VAL A 174 7.39 -7.64 -26.02
C VAL A 174 8.00 -9.03 -26.04
N ASP A 175 8.61 -9.45 -24.95
CA ASP A 175 9.12 -10.80 -24.75
C ASP A 175 7.97 -11.71 -24.35
N ILE A 176 7.90 -12.91 -24.95
CA ILE A 176 6.76 -13.80 -24.81
C ILE A 176 7.26 -15.14 -24.27
N PHE A 177 6.75 -15.53 -23.11
CA PHE A 177 7.13 -16.77 -22.45
C PHE A 177 6.02 -17.80 -22.68
N LEU A 178 6.33 -18.86 -23.45
CA LEU A 178 5.40 -19.93 -23.75
C LEU A 178 5.57 -21.10 -22.77
N SER A 179 4.50 -21.83 -22.51
CA SER A 179 4.51 -23.06 -21.70
C SER A 179 5.42 -24.15 -22.25
N ASP A 180 5.65 -24.17 -23.55
CA ASP A 180 6.72 -24.93 -24.22
C ASP A 180 7.69 -23.92 -24.87
N ARG A 181 8.87 -23.76 -24.30
CA ARG A 181 9.90 -22.82 -24.79
C ARG A 181 10.46 -23.21 -26.15
N ALA A 182 10.33 -24.47 -26.56
CA ALA A 182 10.76 -24.94 -27.87
C ALA A 182 9.72 -24.70 -28.96
N ALA A 183 8.47 -24.39 -28.58
CA ALA A 183 7.39 -24.20 -29.54
C ALA A 183 7.64 -22.95 -30.41
N ARG A 184 7.26 -23.10 -31.70
CA ARG A 184 7.38 -22.03 -32.70
C ARG A 184 6.03 -21.91 -33.41
N PHE A 185 5.23 -20.93 -32.98
CA PHE A 185 3.94 -20.64 -33.59
C PHE A 185 3.85 -19.15 -33.91
N PRO A 186 3.00 -18.75 -34.85
CA PRO A 186 2.75 -17.33 -35.10
C PRO A 186 2.20 -16.65 -33.88
N LEU A 187 2.76 -15.49 -33.60
CA LEU A 187 2.38 -14.60 -32.47
C LEU A 187 2.01 -13.25 -33.07
N ARG A 188 1.00 -12.61 -32.50
CA ARG A 188 0.60 -11.25 -32.85
C ARG A 188 0.50 -10.42 -31.60
N ALA A 189 1.10 -9.23 -31.60
CA ALA A 189 0.94 -8.25 -30.54
C ALA A 189 0.17 -7.04 -31.05
N THR A 190 -0.79 -6.55 -30.24
CA THR A 190 -1.57 -5.35 -30.51
C THR A 190 -1.38 -4.38 -29.35
N LEU A 191 -0.96 -3.16 -29.69
CA LEU A 191 -0.87 -2.04 -28.72
C LEU A 191 -2.11 -1.15 -28.86
N ARG A 192 -2.77 -0.85 -27.73
CA ARG A 192 -3.94 0.03 -27.64
C ARG A 192 -3.71 1.12 -26.61
N ASP A 193 -4.31 2.29 -26.85
CA ASP A 193 -4.36 3.34 -25.83
C ASP A 193 -5.47 3.08 -24.79
N ALA A 194 -5.60 4.00 -23.82
CA ALA A 194 -6.60 3.93 -22.75
C ALA A 194 -8.07 3.97 -23.26
N ALA A 195 -8.31 4.52 -24.47
CA ALA A 195 -9.61 4.52 -25.11
C ALA A 195 -9.89 3.23 -25.91
N GLY A 196 -8.92 2.27 -25.94
CA GLY A 196 -9.00 1.04 -26.70
C GLY A 196 -8.66 1.18 -28.19
N ILE A 197 -8.18 2.36 -28.63
CA ILE A 197 -7.79 2.61 -30.01
C ILE A 197 -6.50 1.87 -30.32
N VAL A 198 -6.47 1.14 -31.43
CA VAL A 198 -5.27 0.42 -31.89
C VAL A 198 -4.22 1.44 -32.33
N ILE A 199 -3.08 1.42 -31.68
CA ILE A 199 -1.91 2.26 -31.98
C ILE A 199 -0.99 1.57 -32.99
N ALA A 200 -0.74 0.27 -32.79
CA ALA A 200 0.12 -0.53 -33.63
C ALA A 200 -0.21 -2.03 -33.52
N ILE A 201 0.13 -2.77 -34.58
CA ILE A 201 0.08 -4.24 -34.63
C ILE A 201 1.41 -4.74 -35.18
N SER A 202 1.96 -5.82 -34.62
CA SER A 202 3.16 -6.49 -35.12
C SER A 202 3.01 -8.01 -35.01
N GLU A 203 3.45 -8.71 -36.03
CA GLU A 203 3.45 -10.19 -36.12
C GLU A 203 4.88 -10.74 -36.34
N THR A 204 5.87 -9.87 -36.48
CA THR A 204 7.26 -10.24 -36.65
C THR A 204 7.87 -10.72 -35.36
N VAL A 205 8.30 -11.97 -35.30
CA VAL A 205 8.94 -12.56 -34.12
C VAL A 205 10.44 -12.62 -34.32
N GLU A 206 11.18 -12.06 -33.39
CA GLU A 206 12.65 -12.09 -33.37
C GLU A 206 13.15 -12.99 -32.23
N ALA A 207 14.40 -13.42 -32.30
CA ALA A 207 15.09 -14.11 -31.19
C ALA A 207 15.86 -13.09 -30.30
N GLY A 208 16.12 -13.46 -29.06
CA GLY A 208 17.02 -12.70 -28.18
C GLY A 208 16.36 -11.70 -27.24
N GLY A 209 15.12 -11.97 -26.85
CA GLY A 209 14.49 -11.32 -25.69
C GLY A 209 15.13 -11.71 -24.37
N VAL A 210 14.62 -11.19 -23.26
CA VAL A 210 15.05 -11.54 -21.90
C VAL A 210 14.92 -13.05 -21.72
N GLU A 211 15.96 -13.70 -21.20
CA GLU A 211 16.05 -15.14 -21.02
C GLU A 211 15.82 -15.94 -22.34
N ASP A 212 16.27 -15.39 -23.48
CA ASP A 212 16.13 -15.99 -24.82
C ASP A 212 14.68 -16.20 -25.29
N ALA A 213 13.73 -15.45 -24.73
CA ALA A 213 12.34 -15.50 -25.14
C ALA A 213 12.15 -14.98 -26.58
N PRO A 214 11.19 -15.50 -27.35
CA PRO A 214 10.76 -14.87 -28.60
C PRO A 214 10.20 -13.48 -28.30
N THR A 215 10.60 -12.49 -29.12
CA THR A 215 10.27 -11.09 -28.93
C THR A 215 9.50 -10.54 -30.13
N ILE A 216 8.43 -9.84 -29.90
CA ILE A 216 7.78 -8.99 -30.91
C ILE A 216 8.24 -7.54 -30.70
N ARG A 217 8.67 -6.89 -31.81
CA ARG A 217 9.12 -5.53 -31.78
C ARG A 217 8.20 -4.59 -32.56
N PHE A 218 7.86 -3.46 -31.95
CA PHE A 218 7.27 -2.30 -32.58
C PHE A 218 8.38 -1.26 -32.75
N SER A 219 9.08 -1.32 -33.91
CA SER A 219 10.32 -0.52 -34.12
C SER A 219 10.06 0.97 -34.31
N THR A 220 8.84 1.35 -34.68
CA THR A 220 8.42 2.75 -34.86
C THR A 220 6.98 2.88 -34.40
N LEU A 221 6.78 3.63 -33.33
CA LEU A 221 5.45 3.98 -32.87
C LEU A 221 5.13 5.45 -33.22
N PRO A 222 3.86 5.80 -33.43
CA PRO A 222 3.46 7.21 -33.46
C PRO A 222 3.81 7.86 -32.11
N PRO A 223 3.74 9.21 -32.00
CA PRO A 223 3.95 9.88 -30.73
C PRO A 223 3.08 9.28 -29.62
N VAL A 224 3.70 8.88 -28.51
CA VAL A 224 3.04 8.31 -27.33
C VAL A 224 2.97 9.36 -26.23
N ARG A 225 1.91 9.31 -25.40
CA ARG A 225 1.87 10.07 -24.15
C ARG A 225 2.72 9.34 -23.12
N LEU A 226 3.63 10.08 -22.49
CA LEU A 226 4.47 9.52 -21.43
C LEU A 226 3.66 9.35 -20.15
N TRP A 227 3.96 8.29 -19.42
CA TRP A 227 3.44 8.09 -18.08
C TRP A 227 4.23 8.99 -17.10
N THR A 228 3.50 9.83 -16.34
CA THR A 228 4.05 10.73 -15.33
C THR A 228 3.19 10.73 -14.07
N PRO A 229 3.67 11.22 -12.92
CA PRO A 229 2.87 11.36 -11.71
C PRO A 229 1.65 12.30 -11.85
N THR A 230 1.63 13.18 -12.82
CA THR A 230 0.54 14.15 -13.07
C THR A 230 -0.31 13.80 -14.29
N ASP A 231 0.20 12.94 -15.18
CA ASP A 231 -0.51 12.43 -16.37
C ASP A 231 -0.15 10.95 -16.56
N PRO A 232 -0.77 10.03 -15.80
CA PRO A 232 -0.43 8.59 -15.79
C PRO A 232 -1.04 7.87 -17.01
N ALA A 233 -0.52 8.17 -18.20
CA ALA A 233 -1.01 7.61 -19.45
C ALA A 233 -0.68 6.11 -19.55
N LEU A 234 -1.71 5.26 -19.58
CA LEU A 234 -1.60 3.81 -19.70
C LEU A 234 -1.99 3.32 -21.08
N TYR A 235 -1.34 2.24 -21.50
CA TYR A 235 -1.59 1.50 -22.72
C TYR A 235 -1.81 0.03 -22.40
N THR A 236 -2.48 -0.70 -23.28
CA THR A 236 -2.67 -2.16 -23.18
C THR A 236 -1.98 -2.85 -24.33
N VAL A 237 -1.09 -3.79 -24.00
CA VAL A 237 -0.49 -4.73 -24.94
C VAL A 237 -1.23 -6.05 -24.82
N THR A 238 -1.76 -6.53 -25.95
CA THR A 238 -2.35 -7.88 -26.05
C THR A 238 -1.50 -8.72 -26.98
N VAL A 239 -1.06 -9.89 -26.51
CA VAL A 239 -0.36 -10.89 -27.31
C VAL A 239 -1.28 -12.08 -27.55
N GLU A 240 -1.39 -12.50 -28.79
CA GLU A 240 -2.19 -13.62 -29.26
C GLU A 240 -1.29 -14.71 -29.81
N LEU A 241 -1.57 -15.96 -29.44
CA LEU A 241 -0.96 -17.17 -30.00
C LEU A 241 -1.89 -17.72 -31.06
N LEU A 242 -1.37 -17.91 -32.28
CA LEU A 242 -2.13 -18.38 -33.40
C LEU A 242 -1.72 -19.82 -33.77
N GLN A 243 -2.71 -20.70 -33.88
CA GLN A 243 -2.52 -22.06 -34.43
C GLN A 243 -3.47 -22.25 -35.62
N HIS A 244 -2.91 -22.65 -36.76
CA HIS A 244 -3.68 -22.79 -38.00
C HIS A 244 -4.52 -21.56 -38.37
N GLY A 245 -4.01 -20.35 -38.08
CA GLY A 245 -4.69 -19.09 -38.36
C GLY A 245 -5.79 -18.70 -37.36
N THR A 246 -5.99 -19.50 -36.31
CA THR A 246 -6.97 -19.23 -35.25
C THR A 246 -6.25 -18.85 -33.97
N VAL A 247 -6.78 -17.85 -33.24
CA VAL A 247 -6.27 -17.49 -31.93
C VAL A 247 -6.65 -18.57 -30.90
N THR A 248 -5.65 -19.21 -30.32
CA THR A 248 -5.82 -20.29 -29.35
C THR A 248 -5.59 -19.80 -27.91
N ASP A 249 -4.74 -18.77 -27.71
CA ASP A 249 -4.51 -18.14 -26.44
C ASP A 249 -4.25 -16.65 -26.60
N ALA A 250 -4.59 -15.85 -25.59
CA ALA A 250 -4.29 -14.43 -25.55
C ALA A 250 -4.07 -13.97 -24.12
N ILE A 251 -3.10 -13.06 -23.92
CA ILE A 251 -2.82 -12.41 -22.66
C ILE A 251 -2.64 -10.91 -22.90
N SER A 252 -3.10 -10.10 -21.94
CA SER A 252 -2.95 -8.64 -21.98
C SER A 252 -2.22 -8.14 -20.74
N SER A 253 -1.46 -7.07 -20.91
CA SER A 253 -0.85 -6.33 -19.81
C SER A 253 -0.98 -4.83 -20.03
N ARG A 254 -1.20 -4.08 -18.95
CA ARG A 254 -1.11 -2.61 -18.98
C ARG A 254 0.36 -2.20 -18.87
N ILE A 255 0.73 -1.13 -19.55
CA ILE A 255 2.07 -0.53 -19.52
C ILE A 255 1.98 0.98 -19.57
N GLY A 256 3.07 1.65 -19.21
CA GLY A 256 3.25 3.09 -19.42
C GLY A 256 4.57 3.36 -20.11
N PHE A 257 4.59 4.30 -21.07
CA PHE A 257 5.83 4.74 -21.69
C PHE A 257 6.51 5.74 -20.78
N ARG A 258 7.63 5.36 -20.18
CA ARG A 258 8.41 6.23 -19.32
C ARG A 258 9.88 5.82 -19.29
N GLU A 259 10.76 6.77 -18.97
CA GLU A 259 12.15 6.52 -18.61
C GLU A 259 12.35 6.93 -17.14
N ALA A 260 12.91 6.05 -16.31
CA ALA A 260 13.16 6.31 -14.90
C ALA A 260 14.58 5.88 -14.57
N ILE A 261 15.46 6.83 -14.24
CA ILE A 261 16.90 6.60 -14.09
C ILE A 261 17.40 7.31 -12.82
N PHE A 262 18.11 6.57 -11.97
CA PHE A 262 18.90 7.11 -10.88
C PHE A 262 20.33 7.35 -11.36
N THR A 263 20.83 8.55 -11.13
CA THR A 263 22.19 8.95 -11.45
C THR A 263 22.86 9.62 -10.25
N HIS A 264 24.14 9.87 -10.33
CA HIS A 264 24.84 10.66 -9.29
C HIS A 264 24.34 12.11 -9.17
N GLU A 265 23.61 12.61 -10.16
CA GLU A 265 23.01 13.95 -10.16
C GLU A 265 21.58 13.95 -9.57
N GLY A 266 20.95 12.79 -9.41
CA GLY A 266 19.60 12.67 -8.88
C GLY A 266 18.79 11.57 -9.56
N PHE A 267 17.48 11.54 -9.27
CA PHE A 267 16.53 10.70 -9.99
C PHE A 267 15.86 11.50 -11.11
N PHE A 268 15.88 10.93 -12.31
CA PHE A 268 15.26 11.52 -13.50
C PHE A 268 14.08 10.68 -13.96
N LEU A 269 12.95 11.34 -14.16
CA LEU A 269 11.77 10.75 -14.79
C LEU A 269 11.52 11.47 -16.10
N ASN A 270 11.56 10.75 -17.21
CA ASN A 270 11.39 11.28 -18.55
C ASN A 270 12.36 12.43 -18.87
N GLY A 271 13.58 12.34 -18.38
CA GLY A 271 14.62 13.34 -18.58
C GLY A 271 14.54 14.56 -17.64
N GLU A 272 13.53 14.65 -16.78
CA GLU A 272 13.35 15.72 -15.80
C GLU A 272 13.78 15.27 -14.40
N LEU A 273 14.54 16.13 -13.71
CA LEU A 273 14.96 15.88 -12.33
C LEU A 273 13.75 15.91 -11.40
N LEU A 274 13.55 14.83 -10.63
CA LEU A 274 12.44 14.71 -9.68
C LEU A 274 12.98 14.31 -8.30
N LYS A 275 12.67 15.10 -7.28
CA LYS A 275 12.91 14.74 -5.88
C LYS A 275 11.83 13.78 -5.38
N LEU A 276 12.26 12.68 -4.80
CA LEU A 276 11.35 11.67 -4.24
C LEU A 276 10.98 12.04 -2.81
N VAL A 277 9.69 12.27 -2.59
CA VAL A 277 9.10 12.55 -1.28
C VAL A 277 8.07 11.47 -1.01
N GLY A 278 8.31 10.61 -0.04
CA GLY A 278 7.49 9.43 0.14
C GLY A 278 7.28 8.96 1.56
N LEU A 279 6.52 7.88 1.66
CA LEU A 279 6.23 7.16 2.89
C LEU A 279 6.28 5.65 2.65
N ASN A 280 6.74 4.92 3.66
CA ASN A 280 6.71 3.47 3.71
C ASN A 280 5.30 2.97 4.01
N ARG A 281 4.91 1.82 3.46
CA ARG A 281 3.59 1.23 3.66
C ARG A 281 3.67 -0.24 4.02
N HIS A 282 3.01 -0.63 5.14
CA HIS A 282 2.55 -2.00 5.35
C HIS A 282 1.14 -2.18 4.80
N GLN A 283 0.86 -3.36 4.15
CA GLN A 283 -0.43 -3.63 3.50
C GLN A 283 -1.53 -4.08 4.47
N THR A 284 -1.23 -4.18 5.76
CA THR A 284 -2.13 -4.74 6.77
C THR A 284 -3.17 -3.74 7.27
N TYR A 285 -4.31 -4.26 7.70
CA TYR A 285 -5.44 -3.52 8.25
C TYR A 285 -5.84 -4.07 9.62
N PRO A 286 -6.41 -3.24 10.51
CA PRO A 286 -6.99 -3.73 11.76
C PRO A 286 -8.01 -4.83 11.50
N TYR A 287 -8.10 -5.80 12.40
CA TYR A 287 -9.03 -6.93 12.41
C TYR A 287 -8.74 -8.03 11.38
N ILE A 288 -8.45 -7.65 10.15
CA ILE A 288 -8.33 -8.55 8.98
C ILE A 288 -6.88 -8.80 8.55
N GLY A 289 -5.91 -8.17 9.21
CA GLY A 289 -4.48 -8.34 8.88
C GLY A 289 -4.18 -8.05 7.41
N ALA A 290 -3.56 -9.02 6.73
CA ALA A 290 -3.22 -8.90 5.30
C ALA A 290 -4.41 -9.15 4.35
N ALA A 291 -5.54 -9.70 4.85
CA ALA A 291 -6.70 -10.10 4.02
C ALA A 291 -7.60 -8.92 3.62
N ALA A 292 -7.00 -7.78 3.33
CA ALA A 292 -7.73 -6.59 2.87
C ALA A 292 -8.11 -6.73 1.38
N PRO A 293 -9.41 -6.57 1.03
CA PRO A 293 -9.88 -6.70 -0.33
C PRO A 293 -9.36 -5.58 -1.25
N ALA A 294 -9.55 -5.74 -2.55
CA ALA A 294 -9.08 -4.84 -3.59
C ALA A 294 -9.34 -3.35 -3.30
N ARG A 295 -10.56 -3.01 -2.86
CA ARG A 295 -10.97 -1.63 -2.55
C ARG A 295 -10.08 -1.00 -1.47
N LEU A 296 -9.83 -1.70 -0.37
CA LEU A 296 -9.00 -1.18 0.71
C LEU A 296 -7.54 -1.05 0.28
N GLN A 297 -7.01 -1.99 -0.51
CA GLN A 297 -5.65 -1.90 -1.05
C GLN A 297 -5.49 -0.69 -1.98
N ARG A 298 -6.47 -0.43 -2.84
CA ARG A 298 -6.52 0.75 -3.72
C ARG A 298 -6.65 2.06 -2.94
N LYS A 299 -7.46 2.06 -1.86
CA LYS A 299 -7.66 3.23 -1.00
C LYS A 299 -6.36 3.72 -0.36
N ASP A 300 -5.45 2.84 0.03
CA ASP A 300 -4.15 3.25 0.56
C ASP A 300 -3.31 4.03 -0.48
N ALA A 301 -3.37 3.66 -1.77
CA ALA A 301 -2.71 4.41 -2.83
C ALA A 301 -3.34 5.81 -3.01
N ASP A 302 -4.69 5.90 -2.97
CA ASP A 302 -5.40 7.18 -3.02
C ASP A 302 -5.02 8.08 -1.84
N ILE A 303 -4.96 7.54 -0.62
CA ILE A 303 -4.54 8.28 0.58
C ILE A 303 -3.11 8.83 0.40
N LEU A 304 -2.18 7.99 -0.03
CA LEU A 304 -0.78 8.41 -0.23
C LEU A 304 -0.68 9.52 -1.28
N LYS A 305 -1.35 9.37 -2.40
CA LYS A 305 -1.27 10.31 -3.52
C LYS A 305 -2.12 11.56 -3.31
N ASP A 306 -3.42 11.39 -3.02
CA ASP A 306 -4.38 12.47 -3.07
C ASP A 306 -4.56 13.17 -1.72
N GLU A 307 -4.45 12.43 -0.61
CA GLU A 307 -4.59 13.02 0.71
C GLU A 307 -3.25 13.54 1.24
N LEU A 308 -2.15 12.76 1.12
CA LEU A 308 -0.82 13.13 1.62
C LEU A 308 0.07 13.80 0.56
N GLY A 309 -0.24 13.72 -0.73
CA GLY A 309 0.52 14.40 -1.79
C GLY A 309 1.93 13.85 -2.01
N VAL A 310 2.24 12.63 -1.55
CA VAL A 310 3.55 12.00 -1.79
C VAL A 310 3.66 11.51 -3.23
N ASN A 311 4.88 11.42 -3.76
CA ASN A 311 5.11 10.96 -5.12
C ASN A 311 5.70 9.55 -5.20
N ILE A 312 6.12 8.95 -4.07
CA ILE A 312 6.64 7.58 -4.01
C ILE A 312 6.13 6.86 -2.75
N ALA A 313 5.85 5.57 -2.87
CA ALA A 313 5.65 4.64 -1.78
C ALA A 313 6.72 3.54 -1.81
N ARG A 314 7.23 3.13 -0.64
CA ARG A 314 8.01 1.90 -0.53
C ARG A 314 7.15 0.80 0.07
N THR A 315 7.15 -0.37 -0.56
CA THR A 315 6.36 -1.55 -0.14
C THR A 315 7.11 -2.35 0.92
N SER A 316 7.30 -1.76 2.08
CA SER A 316 8.03 -2.39 3.19
C SER A 316 7.25 -3.56 3.80
N HIS A 317 7.83 -4.74 4.01
CA HIS A 317 9.14 -5.23 3.53
C HIS A 317 8.87 -6.50 2.73
N TYR A 318 8.07 -6.41 1.66
CA TYR A 318 7.60 -7.54 0.85
C TYR A 318 6.78 -7.08 -0.37
N PRO A 319 6.63 -7.93 -1.41
CA PRO A 319 5.75 -7.64 -2.54
C PRO A 319 4.29 -7.50 -2.09
N GLN A 320 3.69 -6.35 -2.36
CA GLN A 320 2.34 -6.03 -1.89
C GLN A 320 1.26 -6.45 -2.89
N SER A 321 0.00 -6.14 -2.56
CA SER A 321 -1.16 -6.50 -3.35
C SER A 321 -1.06 -5.92 -4.78
N PRO A 322 -1.34 -6.71 -5.84
CA PRO A 322 -1.43 -6.19 -7.20
C PRO A 322 -2.46 -5.06 -7.34
N HIS A 323 -3.56 -5.08 -6.57
CA HIS A 323 -4.56 -4.01 -6.59
C HIS A 323 -4.02 -2.65 -6.14
N PHE A 324 -3.04 -2.64 -5.22
CA PHE A 324 -2.32 -1.43 -4.84
C PHE A 324 -1.43 -0.93 -5.99
N LEU A 325 -0.66 -1.82 -6.61
CA LEU A 325 0.23 -1.48 -7.73
C LEU A 325 -0.55 -1.00 -8.96
N ASP A 326 -1.64 -1.68 -9.30
CA ASP A 326 -2.57 -1.26 -10.34
C ASP A 326 -3.09 0.17 -10.12
N ARG A 327 -3.41 0.49 -8.85
CA ARG A 327 -3.86 1.84 -8.51
C ARG A 327 -2.73 2.85 -8.60
N CYS A 328 -1.52 2.50 -8.18
CA CYS A 328 -0.34 3.36 -8.32
C CYS A 328 -0.07 3.70 -9.79
N ASP A 329 -0.22 2.73 -10.72
CA ASP A 329 -0.13 2.97 -12.16
C ASP A 329 -1.17 3.98 -12.66
N GLU A 330 -2.41 3.85 -12.19
CA GLU A 330 -3.55 4.67 -12.62
C GLU A 330 -3.48 6.12 -12.14
N ILE A 331 -2.91 6.35 -10.96
CA ILE A 331 -2.87 7.69 -10.34
C ILE A 331 -1.50 8.36 -10.37
N GLY A 332 -0.48 7.66 -10.88
CA GLY A 332 0.87 8.21 -10.99
C GLY A 332 1.62 8.26 -9.64
N LEU A 333 1.47 7.24 -8.80
CA LEU A 333 2.28 7.07 -7.59
C LEU A 333 3.45 6.15 -7.89
N LEU A 334 4.68 6.65 -7.74
CA LEU A 334 5.90 5.85 -7.91
C LEU A 334 6.03 4.82 -6.80
N VAL A 335 6.67 3.69 -7.11
CA VAL A 335 6.85 2.57 -6.17
C VAL A 335 8.30 2.10 -6.14
N PHE A 336 8.82 1.91 -4.95
CA PHE A 336 9.99 1.10 -4.65
C PHE A 336 9.50 -0.22 -4.06
N GLU A 337 9.61 -1.30 -4.80
CA GLU A 337 9.14 -2.63 -4.38
C GLU A 337 10.30 -3.53 -3.99
N GLU A 338 10.14 -4.31 -2.90
CA GLU A 338 11.22 -5.12 -2.33
C GLU A 338 10.79 -6.54 -1.96
N ILE A 339 11.80 -7.43 -1.89
CA ILE A 339 11.65 -8.85 -1.51
C ILE A 339 11.33 -8.99 -0.02
N PRO A 340 10.70 -10.13 0.39
CA PRO A 340 10.41 -10.39 1.80
C PRO A 340 11.68 -10.55 2.64
N GLY A 341 11.78 -9.83 3.76
CA GLY A 341 12.87 -10.01 4.73
C GLY A 341 13.13 -8.80 5.62
N TRP A 342 13.62 -9.07 6.84
CA TRP A 342 14.01 -8.07 7.82
C TRP A 342 15.20 -8.57 8.64
N GLN A 343 16.36 -7.94 8.51
CA GLN A 343 17.66 -8.16 9.19
C GLN A 343 18.28 -9.57 9.02
N PHE A 344 17.51 -10.62 8.84
CA PHE A 344 17.98 -12.00 8.80
C PHE A 344 18.32 -12.48 7.38
N ILE A 345 19.43 -13.20 7.27
CA ILE A 345 19.80 -13.97 6.08
C ILE A 345 20.05 -15.39 6.55
N GLY A 346 19.25 -16.34 6.06
CA GLY A 346 19.36 -17.75 6.43
C GLY A 346 20.45 -18.50 5.68
N ASP A 347 20.38 -19.81 5.78
CA ASP A 347 21.26 -20.74 5.09
C ASP A 347 21.00 -20.79 3.57
N SER A 348 21.65 -21.75 2.88
CA SER A 348 21.53 -21.89 1.41
C SER A 348 20.10 -22.15 0.94
N ASP A 349 19.30 -22.89 1.72
CA ASP A 349 17.93 -23.24 1.35
C ASP A 349 17.00 -22.03 1.52
N TRP A 350 17.14 -21.28 2.60
CA TRP A 350 16.47 -20.00 2.81
C TRP A 350 16.85 -18.98 1.71
N GLN A 351 18.14 -18.89 1.36
CA GLN A 351 18.60 -18.00 0.28
C GLN A 351 18.06 -18.44 -1.07
N ALA A 352 17.89 -19.73 -1.35
CA ALA A 352 17.26 -20.23 -2.58
C ALA A 352 15.80 -19.82 -2.65
N LEU A 353 15.05 -19.86 -1.55
CA LEU A 353 13.67 -19.34 -1.46
C LEU A 353 13.65 -17.83 -1.72
N SER A 354 14.56 -17.07 -1.12
CA SER A 354 14.65 -15.62 -1.35
C SER A 354 14.98 -15.28 -2.81
N LEU A 355 15.85 -16.03 -3.48
CA LEU A 355 16.12 -15.87 -4.92
C LEU A 355 14.89 -16.20 -5.78
N ARG A 356 14.13 -17.23 -5.41
CA ARG A 356 12.82 -17.52 -6.04
C ARG A 356 11.87 -16.34 -5.87
N ASP A 357 11.84 -15.72 -4.67
CA ASP A 357 10.97 -14.58 -4.38
C ASP A 357 11.39 -13.33 -5.18
N VAL A 358 12.70 -13.07 -5.38
CA VAL A 358 13.19 -12.05 -6.32
C VAL A 358 12.62 -12.27 -7.72
N ARG A 359 12.72 -13.51 -8.23
CA ARG A 359 12.20 -13.86 -9.55
C ARG A 359 10.69 -13.65 -9.63
N ALA A 360 9.95 -14.20 -8.68
CA ALA A 360 8.48 -14.17 -8.68
C ALA A 360 7.93 -12.74 -8.57
N MET A 361 8.51 -11.90 -7.71
CA MET A 361 8.18 -10.49 -7.59
C MET A 361 8.36 -9.77 -8.94
N ILE A 362 9.56 -9.84 -9.51
CA ILE A 362 9.87 -9.11 -10.74
C ILE A 362 9.03 -9.64 -11.93
N GLU A 363 8.89 -10.95 -12.09
CA GLU A 363 8.09 -11.54 -13.17
C GLU A 363 6.61 -11.18 -13.08
N ARG A 364 6.06 -11.04 -11.86
CA ARG A 364 4.70 -10.58 -11.62
C ARG A 364 4.53 -9.11 -12.01
N ASP A 365 5.48 -8.24 -11.60
CA ASP A 365 5.21 -6.80 -11.50
C ASP A 365 5.99 -5.92 -12.50
N ARG A 366 6.91 -6.48 -13.31
CA ARG A 366 7.78 -5.72 -14.21
C ARG A 366 7.08 -4.93 -15.33
N ASN A 367 5.79 -5.17 -15.55
CA ASN A 367 5.00 -4.37 -16.49
C ASN A 367 4.38 -3.10 -15.85
N HIS A 368 4.40 -2.95 -14.52
CA HIS A 368 3.89 -1.77 -13.83
C HIS A 368 4.81 -0.55 -14.07
N PRO A 369 4.35 0.53 -14.71
CA PRO A 369 5.16 1.73 -14.91
C PRO A 369 5.46 2.47 -13.60
N SER A 370 4.63 2.33 -12.58
CA SER A 370 4.83 2.95 -11.26
C SER A 370 6.09 2.45 -10.54
N ILE A 371 6.49 1.19 -10.73
CA ILE A 371 7.69 0.63 -10.09
C ILE A 371 8.94 1.17 -10.78
N ILE A 372 9.78 1.88 -10.03
CA ILE A 372 11.00 2.52 -10.53
C ILE A 372 12.30 1.90 -9.98
N LEU A 373 12.21 1.09 -8.94
CA LEU A 373 13.35 0.49 -8.27
C LEU A 373 12.98 -0.90 -7.71
N TRP A 374 13.86 -1.88 -7.89
CA TRP A 374 13.73 -3.20 -7.29
C TRP A 374 14.56 -3.31 -6.01
N GLY A 375 13.95 -3.62 -4.88
CA GLY A 375 14.61 -3.91 -3.62
C GLY A 375 15.02 -5.38 -3.56
N VAL A 376 16.30 -5.66 -3.78
CA VAL A 376 16.84 -7.03 -3.86
C VAL A 376 17.83 -7.35 -2.73
N ARG A 377 17.90 -6.47 -1.74
CA ARG A 377 18.64 -6.65 -0.49
C ARG A 377 17.65 -6.63 0.67
N ILE A 378 17.77 -7.61 1.58
CA ILE A 378 16.95 -7.73 2.78
C ILE A 378 17.09 -6.47 3.64
N ASN A 379 15.94 -5.93 4.08
CA ASN A 379 15.91 -4.74 4.92
C ASN A 379 16.83 -4.86 6.14
N GLU A 380 17.70 -3.88 6.33
CA GLU A 380 18.61 -3.72 7.48
C GLU A 380 19.51 -4.92 7.78
N SER A 381 19.72 -5.81 6.85
CA SER A 381 20.59 -6.97 7.03
C SER A 381 22.07 -6.58 7.00
N PHE A 382 22.92 -7.44 7.59
CA PHE A 382 24.36 -7.38 7.40
C PHE A 382 24.76 -7.64 5.94
N ASP A 383 25.97 -7.27 5.58
CA ASP A 383 26.54 -7.55 4.28
C ASP A 383 26.67 -9.07 4.06
N ASN A 384 26.34 -9.52 2.86
CA ASN A 384 26.55 -10.87 2.38
C ASN A 384 26.85 -10.79 0.88
N THR A 385 28.12 -10.59 0.54
CA THR A 385 28.58 -10.34 -0.83
C THR A 385 28.10 -11.39 -1.82
N ALA A 386 28.17 -12.68 -1.47
CA ALA A 386 27.77 -13.77 -2.37
C ALA A 386 26.27 -13.73 -2.66
N PHE A 387 25.46 -13.59 -1.62
CA PHE A 387 24.01 -13.59 -1.74
C PHE A 387 23.52 -12.36 -2.52
N TYR A 388 24.00 -11.14 -2.15
CA TYR A 388 23.55 -9.91 -2.82
C TYR A 388 24.09 -9.75 -4.24
N THR A 389 25.26 -10.31 -4.55
CA THR A 389 25.70 -10.43 -5.95
C THR A 389 24.72 -11.31 -6.75
N ALA A 390 24.23 -12.40 -6.17
CA ALA A 390 23.31 -13.30 -6.85
C ALA A 390 21.93 -12.67 -7.04
N THR A 391 21.34 -12.01 -6.01
CA THR A 391 20.02 -11.37 -6.10
C THR A 391 20.05 -10.24 -7.13
N ASN A 392 21.09 -9.41 -7.12
CA ASN A 392 21.28 -8.30 -8.04
C ASN A 392 21.46 -8.77 -9.49
N ALA A 393 22.33 -9.75 -9.72
CA ALA A 393 22.52 -10.34 -11.05
C ALA A 393 21.24 -10.99 -11.59
N LEU A 394 20.44 -11.64 -10.72
CA LEU A 394 19.17 -12.23 -11.11
C LEU A 394 18.17 -11.14 -11.51
N ALA A 395 18.05 -10.07 -10.74
CA ALA A 395 17.14 -8.97 -11.05
C ALA A 395 17.43 -8.36 -12.42
N HIS A 396 18.69 -7.99 -12.69
CA HIS A 396 19.09 -7.44 -13.99
C HIS A 396 18.90 -8.41 -15.15
N LYS A 397 19.06 -9.73 -14.89
CA LYS A 397 18.79 -10.74 -15.91
C LYS A 397 17.33 -10.80 -16.34
N ILE A 398 16.39 -10.65 -15.41
CA ILE A 398 14.94 -10.79 -15.69
C ILE A 398 14.25 -9.45 -15.96
N ASP A 399 14.83 -8.34 -15.50
CA ASP A 399 14.41 -6.98 -15.85
C ASP A 399 15.61 -6.05 -16.02
N PRO A 400 16.17 -5.92 -17.24
CA PRO A 400 17.27 -5.01 -17.52
C PRO A 400 16.84 -3.54 -17.62
N THR A 401 15.57 -3.21 -17.42
CA THR A 401 15.01 -1.85 -17.59
C THR A 401 14.96 -1.04 -16.33
N ARG A 402 15.13 -1.67 -15.16
CA ARG A 402 15.10 -1.01 -13.86
C ARG A 402 16.39 -1.25 -13.09
N GLN A 403 16.76 -0.24 -12.33
CA GLN A 403 17.87 -0.30 -11.39
C GLN A 403 17.45 -1.04 -10.12
N THR A 404 18.46 -1.49 -9.38
CA THR A 404 18.31 -2.22 -8.13
C THR A 404 18.76 -1.39 -6.94
N GLY A 405 18.13 -1.67 -5.80
CA GLY A 405 18.46 -1.16 -4.49
C GLY A 405 18.27 -2.25 -3.45
N GLY A 406 18.16 -1.84 -2.25
CA GLY A 406 17.84 -2.67 -1.10
C GLY A 406 17.70 -1.75 0.08
N VAL A 407 17.96 -2.20 1.31
CA VAL A 407 17.92 -1.29 2.45
C VAL A 407 19.03 -1.60 3.42
N ARG A 408 19.87 -0.61 3.64
CA ARG A 408 20.99 -0.68 4.58
C ARG A 408 20.68 0.06 5.86
N TYR A 409 21.21 -0.46 6.94
CA TYR A 409 21.25 0.21 8.24
C TYR A 409 22.64 0.77 8.58
N PHE A 410 23.71 0.19 8.00
CA PHE A 410 25.08 0.62 8.23
C PHE A 410 25.58 1.48 7.09
N LEU A 411 26.04 2.70 7.40
CA LEU A 411 26.47 3.69 6.39
C LEU A 411 27.65 3.22 5.54
N ASN A 412 28.50 2.35 6.06
CA ASN A 412 29.68 1.80 5.35
C ASN A 412 29.45 0.39 4.81
N SER A 413 28.23 0.01 4.56
CA SER A 413 27.85 -1.27 3.99
C SER A 413 28.29 -1.38 2.52
N GLU A 414 28.52 -2.60 2.02
CA GLU A 414 28.87 -2.86 0.63
C GLU A 414 27.85 -2.25 -0.34
N PHE A 415 28.35 -1.74 -1.47
CA PHE A 415 27.52 -1.19 -2.55
C PHE A 415 27.62 -2.09 -3.78
N LEU A 416 26.65 -3.00 -3.92
CA LEU A 416 26.56 -3.97 -5.02
C LEU A 416 25.39 -3.67 -5.96
N GLU A 417 24.39 -2.97 -5.48
CA GLU A 417 23.21 -2.53 -6.22
C GLU A 417 23.50 -1.21 -6.97
N ASP A 418 22.56 -0.76 -7.81
CA ASP A 418 22.73 0.48 -8.61
C ASP A 418 22.48 1.75 -7.78
N VAL A 419 21.61 1.67 -6.78
CA VAL A 419 21.21 2.80 -5.92
C VAL A 419 21.59 2.50 -4.47
N TYR A 420 22.33 3.42 -3.85
CA TYR A 420 22.66 3.32 -2.43
C TYR A 420 21.46 3.74 -1.59
N THR A 421 20.76 2.76 -1.08
CA THR A 421 19.54 2.91 -0.29
C THR A 421 19.86 2.72 1.19
N TYR A 422 19.44 3.67 2.05
CA TYR A 422 19.89 3.74 3.44
C TYR A 422 18.79 4.22 4.38
N ASN A 423 18.61 3.52 5.53
CA ASN A 423 17.76 3.95 6.63
C ASN A 423 18.52 4.93 7.51
N ASP A 424 18.09 6.20 7.50
CA ASP A 424 18.75 7.29 8.22
C ASP A 424 17.97 7.72 9.46
N PHE A 425 18.30 7.16 10.59
CA PHE A 425 17.68 7.50 11.89
C PHE A 425 18.42 8.60 12.65
N SER A 426 19.30 9.37 12.00
CA SER A 426 20.04 10.48 12.63
C SER A 426 19.20 11.69 13.01
N ASN A 427 17.90 11.71 12.66
CA ASN A 427 16.97 12.84 12.79
C ASN A 427 17.42 14.09 12.00
N THR A 428 18.26 13.88 11.02
CA THR A 428 18.71 14.80 9.99
C THR A 428 18.97 13.95 8.74
N ILE A 429 19.86 14.33 7.85
CA ILE A 429 20.36 13.46 6.78
C ILE A 429 21.88 13.51 6.85
N VAL A 430 22.49 12.32 6.97
CA VAL A 430 23.96 12.21 6.90
C VAL A 430 24.42 12.45 5.47
N GLU A 431 25.64 12.99 5.32
CA GLU A 431 26.21 13.17 3.99
C GLU A 431 26.40 11.81 3.30
N PRO A 432 25.90 11.64 2.07
CA PRO A 432 26.05 10.42 1.32
C PRO A 432 27.53 10.03 1.10
N THR A 433 27.85 8.79 1.39
CA THR A 433 29.16 8.19 1.05
C THR A 433 29.19 7.62 -0.37
N ASN A 434 28.03 7.29 -0.90
CA ASN A 434 27.84 6.74 -2.24
C ASN A 434 26.63 7.41 -2.92
N THR A 435 26.66 7.49 -4.25
CA THR A 435 25.58 8.04 -5.08
C THR A 435 25.34 7.17 -6.30
N PRO A 436 24.09 7.08 -6.82
CA PRO A 436 22.89 7.76 -6.33
C PRO A 436 22.47 7.30 -4.95
N HIS A 437 21.97 8.21 -4.11
CA HIS A 437 21.61 7.94 -2.71
C HIS A 437 20.12 8.22 -2.46
N LEU A 438 19.42 7.23 -1.90
CA LEU A 438 18.02 7.34 -1.48
C LEU A 438 17.90 7.01 0.01
N VAL A 439 17.34 7.93 0.79
CA VAL A 439 16.96 7.64 2.18
C VAL A 439 15.66 6.87 2.17
N THR A 440 15.68 5.63 2.64
CA THR A 440 14.56 4.68 2.56
C THR A 440 13.71 4.62 3.81
N GLU A 441 14.25 5.05 4.94
CA GLU A 441 13.50 5.29 6.17
C GLU A 441 14.11 6.43 6.96
N PHE A 442 13.27 7.18 7.66
CA PHE A 442 13.66 8.12 8.69
C PHE A 442 12.53 8.28 9.72
N SER A 443 12.81 8.80 10.91
CA SER A 443 11.89 8.95 12.06
C SER A 443 11.57 7.60 12.72
N GLY A 444 10.40 7.00 12.51
CA GLY A 444 10.02 5.66 12.96
C GLY A 444 10.17 5.45 14.47
N HIS A 445 10.86 4.38 14.83
CA HIS A 445 11.12 3.95 16.22
C HIS A 445 11.72 5.04 17.11
N MET A 446 12.38 6.03 16.50
CA MET A 446 13.01 7.11 17.25
C MET A 446 12.01 8.09 17.87
N TYR A 447 10.75 8.11 17.39
CA TYR A 447 9.74 9.05 17.90
C TYR A 447 8.30 8.57 17.71
N SER A 448 7.92 7.50 18.40
CA SER A 448 6.55 6.98 18.40
C SER A 448 5.56 8.06 18.89
N THR A 449 4.42 8.23 18.19
CA THR A 449 3.45 9.28 18.51
C THR A 449 2.02 8.79 18.29
N LYS A 450 1.21 8.82 19.36
CA LYS A 450 -0.21 8.47 19.33
C LYS A 450 -1.06 9.71 19.06
N THR A 451 -2.25 9.54 18.55
CA THR A 451 -3.24 10.61 18.37
C THR A 451 -3.73 11.20 19.70
N SER A 452 -3.49 10.50 20.80
CA SER A 452 -3.83 10.92 22.19
C SER A 452 -2.63 11.39 23.00
N ASP A 453 -1.43 11.49 22.41
CA ASP A 453 -0.27 12.06 23.09
C ASP A 453 -0.44 13.57 23.27
N GLN A 454 0.32 14.14 24.21
CA GLN A 454 0.38 15.59 24.40
C GLN A 454 0.71 16.29 23.08
N GLU A 455 0.13 17.48 22.91
CA GLU A 455 0.20 18.26 21.67
C GLU A 455 1.65 18.55 21.25
N GLU A 456 2.54 18.89 22.17
CA GLU A 456 3.96 19.15 21.90
C GLU A 456 4.67 17.93 21.30
N ARG A 457 4.31 16.71 21.73
CA ARG A 457 4.84 15.48 21.14
C ARG A 457 4.38 15.29 19.71
N GLN A 458 3.11 15.56 19.45
CA GLN A 458 2.53 15.47 18.10
C GLN A 458 3.12 16.54 17.16
N ILE A 459 3.36 17.76 17.67
CA ILE A 459 4.04 18.86 16.96
C ILE A 459 5.48 18.45 16.61
N GLU A 460 6.24 17.96 17.58
CA GLU A 460 7.63 17.55 17.32
C GLU A 460 7.70 16.41 16.31
N HIS A 461 6.76 15.46 16.33
CA HIS A 461 6.66 14.43 15.29
C HIS A 461 6.48 15.04 13.89
N ALA A 462 5.58 16.00 13.75
CA ALA A 462 5.38 16.72 12.49
C ALA A 462 6.64 17.49 12.05
N LEU A 463 7.28 18.21 12.98
CA LEU A 463 8.48 18.98 12.69
C LEU A 463 9.70 18.11 12.31
N ARG A 464 9.81 16.87 12.82
CA ARG A 464 10.84 15.92 12.40
C ARG A 464 10.69 15.58 10.90
N HIS A 465 9.48 15.28 10.46
CA HIS A 465 9.20 15.08 9.04
C HIS A 465 9.51 16.32 8.21
N ALA A 466 9.09 17.51 8.68
CA ALA A 466 9.37 18.77 8.00
C ALA A 466 10.87 19.03 7.83
N ARG A 467 11.67 18.91 8.91
CA ARG A 467 13.12 19.14 8.88
C ARG A 467 13.87 18.20 7.96
N ILE A 468 13.51 16.92 7.96
CA ILE A 468 14.18 15.93 7.12
C ILE A 468 13.81 16.13 5.65
N GLN A 469 12.53 16.38 5.35
CA GLN A 469 12.09 16.67 3.98
C GLN A 469 12.70 17.99 3.47
N ASP A 470 12.74 19.03 4.30
CA ASP A 470 13.40 20.29 3.93
C ASP A 470 14.86 20.07 3.58
N LYS A 471 15.60 19.36 4.46
CA LYS A 471 17.02 19.11 4.25
C LYS A 471 17.29 18.32 2.97
N GLN A 472 16.56 17.20 2.72
CA GLN A 472 16.78 16.39 1.50
C GLN A 472 16.48 17.17 0.21
N LEU A 473 15.47 18.06 0.24
CA LEU A 473 15.16 18.90 -0.92
C LEU A 473 16.30 19.88 -1.24
N GLY A 474 17.06 20.31 -0.24
CA GLY A 474 18.26 21.14 -0.40
C GLY A 474 19.54 20.40 -0.74
N MET A 475 19.57 19.05 -0.73
CA MET A 475 20.77 18.25 -0.98
C MET A 475 20.74 17.66 -2.40
N PRO A 476 21.56 18.16 -3.36
CA PRO A 476 21.52 17.65 -4.73
C PRO A 476 21.95 16.19 -4.86
N ASN A 477 22.83 15.70 -3.99
CA ASN A 477 23.36 14.35 -3.96
C ASN A 477 22.46 13.30 -3.28
N VAL A 478 21.25 13.70 -2.81
CA VAL A 478 20.21 12.83 -2.27
C VAL A 478 19.03 12.80 -3.24
N THR A 479 18.65 11.65 -3.75
CA THR A 479 17.56 11.51 -4.73
C THR A 479 16.19 11.71 -4.11
N GLY A 480 16.05 11.45 -2.80
CA GLY A 480 14.82 11.62 -2.05
C GLY A 480 14.87 11.04 -0.65
N ALA A 481 13.76 11.19 0.09
CA ALA A 481 13.58 10.58 1.41
C ALA A 481 12.17 10.04 1.60
N ILE A 482 12.09 8.79 2.08
CA ILE A 482 10.86 8.04 2.32
C ILE A 482 10.72 7.84 3.83
N GLY A 483 9.68 8.45 4.43
CA GLY A 483 9.50 8.43 5.90
C GLY A 483 8.93 7.10 6.42
N TRP A 484 9.32 6.71 7.60
CA TRP A 484 8.74 5.60 8.33
C TRP A 484 7.69 6.13 9.31
N CYS A 485 6.36 5.97 9.06
CA CYS A 485 5.75 5.39 7.87
C CYS A 485 4.41 6.11 7.59
N ALA A 486 3.63 5.64 6.61
CA ALA A 486 2.33 6.22 6.28
C ALA A 486 1.31 5.98 7.40
N PHE A 487 1.18 4.75 7.86
CA PHE A 487 0.15 4.28 8.79
C PHE A 487 0.76 3.57 9.98
N ASP A 488 0.18 3.73 11.17
CA ASP A 488 0.48 2.85 12.29
C ASP A 488 0.14 1.40 11.90
N TYR A 489 0.84 0.44 12.47
CA TYR A 489 0.68 -0.98 12.11
C TYR A 489 0.84 -1.89 13.33
N ASN A 490 0.28 -3.08 13.25
CA ASN A 490 0.45 -4.10 14.27
C ASN A 490 1.84 -4.73 14.19
N THR A 491 2.43 -4.99 15.36
CA THR A 491 3.80 -5.43 15.49
C THR A 491 3.99 -6.51 16.54
N HIS A 492 5.14 -7.17 16.51
CA HIS A 492 5.56 -8.15 17.48
C HIS A 492 5.75 -7.53 18.88
N LYS A 493 5.55 -8.32 19.93
CA LYS A 493 5.68 -7.89 21.34
C LYS A 493 7.03 -7.27 21.72
N GLN A 494 8.07 -7.47 20.92
CA GLN A 494 9.40 -6.89 21.15
C GLN A 494 9.55 -5.48 20.58
N PHE A 495 8.59 -5.03 19.75
CA PHE A 495 8.59 -3.73 19.10
C PHE A 495 7.35 -2.93 19.48
N GLY A 496 7.27 -1.69 19.09
CA GLY A 496 6.11 -0.85 19.31
C GLY A 496 5.77 -0.61 20.76
N SER A 497 4.53 -0.22 21.01
CA SER A 497 3.96 -0.05 22.36
C SER A 497 3.43 -1.37 22.91
N GLY A 498 3.25 -1.48 24.21
CA GLY A 498 2.81 -2.71 24.87
C GLY A 498 1.46 -3.29 24.40
N ASP A 499 0.73 -2.52 23.61
CA ASP A 499 -0.54 -2.89 22.98
C ASP A 499 -0.41 -3.52 21.58
N ARG A 500 0.79 -3.85 21.14
CA ARG A 500 1.08 -4.45 19.82
C ARG A 500 0.85 -3.51 18.63
N VAL A 501 1.04 -2.21 18.82
CA VAL A 501 0.99 -1.23 17.74
C VAL A 501 2.29 -0.41 17.69
N CYS A 502 2.87 -0.29 16.51
CA CYS A 502 3.89 0.70 16.19
C CYS A 502 3.21 2.01 15.80
N TYR A 503 3.32 3.04 16.67
CA TYR A 503 2.74 4.36 16.45
C TYR A 503 3.68 5.27 15.66
N HIS A 504 4.17 4.79 14.53
CA HIS A 504 5.17 5.47 13.70
C HIS A 504 4.56 6.21 12.51
N GLY A 505 3.30 5.92 12.18
CA GLY A 505 2.61 6.49 11.04
C GLY A 505 2.38 8.00 11.16
N VAL A 506 2.38 8.69 10.01
CA VAL A 506 1.84 10.05 9.92
C VAL A 506 0.32 10.04 10.03
N MET A 507 -0.30 8.91 9.78
CA MET A 507 -1.70 8.58 10.08
C MET A 507 -1.77 7.41 11.06
N ASP A 508 -2.88 7.27 11.78
CA ASP A 508 -3.10 6.17 12.70
C ASP A 508 -3.39 4.83 11.97
N ILE A 509 -3.60 3.76 12.75
CA ILE A 509 -3.85 2.41 12.20
C ILE A 509 -5.15 2.35 11.37
N PHE A 510 -6.09 3.27 11.59
CA PHE A 510 -7.33 3.42 10.83
C PHE A 510 -7.18 4.35 9.62
N ARG A 511 -5.96 4.80 9.27
CA ARG A 511 -5.66 5.79 8.23
C ARG A 511 -6.31 7.14 8.50
N LEU A 512 -6.35 7.55 9.76
CA LEU A 512 -6.82 8.87 10.17
C LEU A 512 -5.62 9.78 10.50
N PRO A 513 -5.64 11.07 10.08
CA PRO A 513 -4.46 11.90 10.12
C PRO A 513 -4.03 12.26 11.55
N LYS A 514 -2.71 12.23 11.80
CA LYS A 514 -2.01 12.87 12.90
C LYS A 514 -1.50 14.24 12.44
N PHE A 515 -0.88 15.03 13.33
CA PHE A 515 -0.30 16.32 12.92
C PHE A 515 0.78 16.20 11.84
N ALA A 516 1.55 15.12 11.85
CA ALA A 516 2.57 14.89 10.84
C ALA A 516 2.01 14.74 9.39
N ALA A 517 0.77 14.30 9.23
CA ALA A 517 0.10 14.27 7.94
C ALA A 517 -0.01 15.66 7.31
N ALA A 518 -0.24 16.70 8.15
CA ALA A 518 -0.41 18.08 7.67
C ALA A 518 0.86 18.64 6.98
N ILE A 519 2.05 18.13 7.33
CA ILE A 519 3.29 18.51 6.66
C ILE A 519 3.28 18.08 5.19
N TYR A 520 2.79 16.88 4.92
CA TYR A 520 2.69 16.32 3.57
C TYR A 520 1.52 16.92 2.79
N GLU A 521 0.33 17.01 3.41
CA GLU A 521 -0.85 17.66 2.82
C GLU A 521 -0.56 19.08 2.33
N ALA A 522 0.20 19.85 3.13
CA ALA A 522 0.55 21.22 2.78
C ALA A 522 1.46 21.33 1.54
N GLN A 523 2.11 20.26 1.10
CA GLN A 523 2.93 20.29 -0.11
C GLN A 523 2.12 20.07 -1.40
N ILE A 524 0.83 19.75 -1.30
CA ILE A 524 -0.09 19.66 -2.45
C ILE A 524 -0.24 21.05 -3.07
N PRO A 525 -0.14 21.20 -4.41
CA PRO A 525 -0.34 22.51 -5.05
C PRO A 525 -1.71 23.10 -4.71
N VAL A 526 -1.75 24.39 -4.37
CA VAL A 526 -2.99 25.08 -3.96
C VAL A 526 -4.08 25.06 -5.05
N GLY A 527 -3.67 25.00 -6.33
CA GLY A 527 -4.59 24.85 -7.46
C GLY A 527 -5.30 23.49 -7.52
N VAL A 528 -4.79 22.46 -6.84
CA VAL A 528 -5.47 21.16 -6.67
C VAL A 528 -6.49 21.26 -5.54
N ARG A 529 -6.05 21.71 -4.38
CA ARG A 529 -6.92 22.06 -3.24
C ARG A 529 -6.19 22.95 -2.25
N PRO A 530 -6.85 23.96 -1.65
CA PRO A 530 -6.29 24.70 -0.54
C PRO A 530 -6.22 23.83 0.72
N VAL A 531 -5.16 24.00 1.50
CA VAL A 531 -4.89 23.30 2.77
C VAL A 531 -4.66 24.31 3.89
N LEU A 532 -5.30 24.11 5.04
CA LEU A 532 -5.11 24.93 6.22
C LEU A 532 -5.28 24.04 7.46
N ARG A 533 -4.16 23.65 8.09
CA ARG A 533 -4.11 22.69 9.19
C ARG A 533 -3.35 23.27 10.39
N PRO A 534 -4.03 23.69 11.45
CA PRO A 534 -3.34 24.07 12.66
C PRO A 534 -2.71 22.85 13.35
N LEU A 535 -1.50 23.01 13.87
CA LEU A 535 -0.86 22.00 14.72
C LEU A 535 -1.21 22.27 16.18
N THR A 536 -2.49 22.37 16.46
CA THR A 536 -3.06 22.53 17.80
C THR A 536 -4.48 22.01 17.86
N THR A 537 -4.88 21.54 19.02
CA THR A 537 -6.26 21.21 19.38
C THR A 537 -6.98 22.36 20.08
N TRP A 538 -6.26 23.47 20.29
CA TRP A 538 -6.72 24.66 21.01
C TRP A 538 -7.17 24.37 22.46
N ALA A 539 -6.47 23.46 23.14
CA ALA A 539 -6.69 23.02 24.50
C ALA A 539 -5.55 23.51 25.42
N PRO A 540 -5.61 24.74 25.97
CA PRO A 540 -4.48 25.35 26.69
C PRO A 540 -4.07 24.56 27.93
N GLY A 541 -5.01 23.86 28.58
CA GLY A 541 -4.73 23.03 29.77
C GLY A 541 -3.90 21.78 29.50
N ASP A 542 -3.76 21.37 28.23
CA ASP A 542 -2.94 20.24 27.79
C ASP A 542 -1.49 20.64 27.46
N ARG A 543 -1.17 21.93 27.47
CA ARG A 543 0.14 22.46 27.12
C ARG A 543 1.06 22.55 28.33
N SER A 544 2.25 21.98 28.25
CA SER A 544 3.24 21.97 29.33
C SER A 544 3.91 23.32 29.58
N GLY A 545 3.96 24.22 28.61
CA GLY A 545 4.64 25.49 28.65
C GLY A 545 3.75 26.69 28.94
N GLY A 546 2.46 26.50 29.21
CA GLY A 546 1.53 27.58 29.52
C GLY A 546 1.32 28.58 28.36
N GLY A 547 1.13 28.10 27.13
CA GLY A 547 0.83 28.96 26.00
C GLY A 547 1.08 28.32 24.66
N PHE A 548 0.63 28.97 23.57
CA PHE A 548 0.78 28.54 22.20
C PHE A 548 1.85 29.36 21.45
N ASP A 549 3.09 29.42 21.97
CA ASP A 549 4.17 30.23 21.42
C ASP A 549 5.38 29.36 21.03
N PRO A 550 5.65 29.12 19.74
CA PRO A 550 4.81 29.53 18.61
C PRO A 550 3.58 28.64 18.38
N LEU A 551 2.51 29.20 17.85
CA LEU A 551 1.45 28.45 17.21
C LEU A 551 1.86 28.16 15.75
N LEU A 552 1.79 26.89 15.33
CA LEU A 552 2.16 26.46 14.00
C LEU A 552 0.93 26.11 13.17
N VAL A 553 0.96 26.51 11.89
CA VAL A 553 -0.08 26.20 10.90
C VAL A 553 0.56 25.68 9.63
N CYS A 554 0.16 24.49 9.18
CA CYS A 554 0.56 23.95 7.87
C CYS A 554 -0.46 24.41 6.81
N SER A 555 0.03 25.05 5.75
CA SER A 555 -0.81 25.53 4.66
C SER A 555 0.00 25.67 3.37
N ASN A 556 -0.69 25.49 2.23
CA ASN A 556 -0.17 25.76 0.90
C ASN A 556 -0.62 27.14 0.37
N CYS A 557 -1.25 27.97 1.21
CA CYS A 557 -1.58 29.34 0.89
C CYS A 557 -0.32 30.24 0.91
N GLU A 558 -0.40 31.40 0.25
CA GLU A 558 0.69 32.38 0.21
C GLU A 558 0.82 33.12 1.56
N GLU A 559 -0.31 33.35 2.21
CA GLU A 559 -0.40 34.01 3.50
C GLU A 559 -1.48 33.34 4.37
N VAL A 560 -1.28 33.37 5.69
CA VAL A 560 -2.28 32.96 6.69
C VAL A 560 -2.46 34.10 7.68
N GLU A 561 -3.72 34.47 7.95
CA GLU A 561 -4.09 35.42 9.01
C GLU A 561 -4.75 34.68 10.18
N LEU A 562 -4.33 35.00 11.38
CA LEU A 562 -4.82 34.40 12.60
C LEU A 562 -5.69 35.41 13.35
N PHE A 563 -6.84 34.94 13.85
CA PHE A 563 -7.78 35.74 14.64
C PHE A 563 -8.07 35.05 15.97
N LEU A 564 -8.15 35.86 17.01
CA LEU A 564 -8.66 35.44 18.33
C LEU A 564 -10.02 36.13 18.52
N GLY A 565 -11.11 35.37 18.37
CA GLY A 565 -12.43 35.95 18.14
C GLY A 565 -12.42 36.85 16.91
N ASP A 566 -12.78 38.15 17.10
CA ASP A 566 -12.77 39.15 16.03
C ASP A 566 -11.44 39.91 15.91
N GLN A 567 -10.50 39.71 16.83
CA GLN A 567 -9.22 40.41 16.85
C GLN A 567 -8.20 39.70 15.96
N SER A 568 -7.72 40.40 14.91
CA SER A 568 -6.59 39.89 14.09
C SER A 568 -5.28 39.93 14.90
N LEU A 569 -4.58 38.80 14.92
CA LEU A 569 -3.21 38.66 15.43
C LEU A 569 -2.15 38.87 14.38
N GLY A 570 -2.58 39.23 13.17
CA GLY A 570 -1.74 39.53 12.03
C GLY A 570 -1.70 38.44 10.99
N ARG A 571 -1.24 38.83 9.81
CA ARG A 571 -1.04 38.00 8.63
C ARG A 571 0.45 37.67 8.50
N LYS A 572 0.75 36.40 8.22
CA LYS A 572 2.11 35.88 8.08
C LYS A 572 2.30 35.20 6.74
N THR A 573 3.55 35.15 6.30
CA THR A 573 4.04 34.30 5.21
C THR A 573 4.69 33.02 5.77
N PRO A 574 4.88 31.98 4.96
CA PRO A 574 5.55 30.72 5.40
C PRO A 574 6.94 30.97 5.99
N ASP A 575 7.34 30.19 6.99
CA ASP A 575 8.65 30.29 7.65
C ASP A 575 9.79 29.72 6.78
N ARG A 576 10.16 30.46 5.74
CA ARG A 576 11.28 30.10 4.86
C ARG A 576 12.65 30.30 5.48
N LEU A 577 12.73 30.88 6.66
CA LEU A 577 13.99 31.00 7.39
C LEU A 577 14.37 29.65 8.03
N THR A 578 13.40 28.97 8.63
CA THR A 578 13.58 27.66 9.23
C THR A 578 13.55 26.53 8.22
N PHE A 579 12.71 26.65 7.19
CA PHE A 579 12.50 25.63 6.15
C PHE A 579 12.66 26.24 4.74
N PRO A 580 13.93 26.49 4.30
CA PRO A 580 14.18 27.19 3.04
C PRO A 580 13.86 26.40 1.77
N HIS A 581 13.77 25.07 1.86
CA HIS A 581 13.64 24.18 0.69
C HIS A 581 12.24 23.56 0.54
N LEU A 582 11.42 23.50 1.61
CA LEU A 582 10.05 23.01 1.49
C LEU A 582 9.25 23.93 0.54
N PRO A 583 8.47 23.40 -0.43
CA PRO A 583 7.59 24.20 -1.25
C PRO A 583 6.64 25.08 -0.42
N HIS A 584 6.03 24.49 0.61
CA HIS A 584 5.10 25.17 1.53
C HIS A 584 5.51 24.92 3.00
N PRO A 585 6.43 25.74 3.55
CA PRO A 585 6.82 25.67 4.96
C PRO A 585 5.65 25.94 5.90
N PRO A 586 5.68 25.40 7.12
CA PRO A 586 4.72 25.80 8.16
C PRO A 586 4.80 27.30 8.45
N PHE A 587 3.67 27.88 8.81
CA PHE A 587 3.57 29.26 9.33
C PHE A 587 3.81 29.26 10.82
N SER A 588 4.57 30.25 11.33
CA SER A 588 4.91 30.36 12.75
C SER A 588 4.39 31.69 13.32
N PHE A 589 3.46 31.59 14.28
CA PHE A 589 2.90 32.73 14.99
C PHE A 589 3.49 32.78 16.40
N SER A 590 4.36 33.73 16.67
CA SER A 590 5.01 33.95 17.98
C SER A 590 4.71 35.35 18.53
N GLY A 591 4.74 35.47 19.87
CA GLY A 591 4.68 36.74 20.58
C GLY A 591 3.29 37.27 20.88
N GLY A 592 2.21 36.51 20.62
CA GLY A 592 0.84 36.99 20.85
C GLY A 592 -0.07 36.05 21.68
N LEU A 593 0.41 34.89 22.06
CA LEU A 593 -0.43 33.86 22.70
C LEU A 593 0.19 33.32 23.99
N LYS A 594 0.75 34.25 24.80
CA LYS A 594 1.33 33.91 26.13
C LYS A 594 0.26 33.89 27.21
N LEU A 595 0.37 32.93 28.13
CA LEU A 595 -0.56 32.74 29.25
C LEU A 595 -0.64 33.99 30.19
N GLU A 596 0.47 34.74 30.28
CA GLU A 596 0.58 35.90 31.21
C GLU A 596 -0.28 37.10 30.78
N GLU A 597 -0.62 37.23 29.52
CA GLU A 597 -1.36 38.37 28.96
C GLU A 597 -2.86 38.14 28.83
N GLY A 598 -3.35 36.91 29.10
CA GLY A 598 -4.76 36.65 28.85
C GLY A 598 -5.34 35.31 29.25
N LEU A 599 -5.45 35.03 30.56
CA LEU A 599 -6.29 33.88 31.00
C LEU A 599 -7.72 33.96 30.46
N LEU A 600 -8.19 35.12 30.04
CA LEU A 600 -9.49 35.35 29.41
C LEU A 600 -9.50 35.05 27.92
N LEU A 601 -8.34 34.98 27.25
CA LEU A 601 -8.25 34.77 25.79
C LEU A 601 -8.42 33.31 25.39
N PHE A 602 -8.15 32.36 26.28
CA PHE A 602 -8.19 30.92 25.98
C PHE A 602 -9.60 30.32 25.85
N PHE A 603 -10.64 31.08 26.20
CA PHE A 603 -12.03 30.69 25.96
C PHE A 603 -12.61 31.30 24.70
N THR A 604 -11.76 31.95 23.89
CA THR A 604 -12.14 32.57 22.63
C THR A 604 -11.79 31.68 21.47
N ASP A 605 -12.62 31.69 20.43
CA ASP A 605 -12.39 30.89 19.24
C ASP A 605 -11.11 31.35 18.50
N LEU A 606 -10.33 30.38 18.00
CA LEU A 606 -9.20 30.62 17.15
C LEU A 606 -9.61 30.40 15.72
N ARG A 607 -9.63 31.48 14.91
CA ARG A 607 -9.98 31.45 13.50
C ARG A 607 -8.76 31.73 12.63
N MET A 608 -8.60 30.97 11.57
CA MET A 608 -7.51 31.09 10.61
C MET A 608 -8.08 31.27 9.22
N VAL A 609 -7.48 32.17 8.42
CA VAL A 609 -7.86 32.41 7.03
C VAL A 609 -6.62 32.29 6.15
N GLY A 610 -6.67 31.43 5.13
CA GLY A 610 -5.63 31.30 4.12
C GLY A 610 -5.94 32.13 2.88
N TYR A 611 -4.90 32.81 2.35
CA TYR A 611 -5.01 33.72 1.22
C TYR A 611 -4.10 33.28 0.07
N VAL A 612 -4.63 33.45 -1.16
CA VAL A 612 -3.89 33.28 -2.41
C VAL A 612 -4.19 34.50 -3.30
N ASN A 613 -3.15 35.15 -3.83
CA ASN A 613 -3.28 36.40 -4.59
C ASN A 613 -4.07 37.48 -3.85
N GLY A 614 -3.98 37.51 -2.52
CA GLY A 614 -4.68 38.47 -1.65
C GLY A 614 -6.16 38.14 -1.37
N GLU A 615 -6.72 37.08 -1.97
CA GLU A 615 -8.09 36.64 -1.77
C GLU A 615 -8.14 35.48 -0.75
N ALA A 616 -9.15 35.49 0.14
CA ALA A 616 -9.39 34.41 1.08
C ALA A 616 -9.92 33.17 0.35
N VAL A 617 -9.22 32.03 0.45
CA VAL A 617 -9.56 30.79 -0.25
C VAL A 617 -9.99 29.67 0.67
N ILE A 618 -9.63 29.74 1.95
CA ILE A 618 -9.95 28.73 2.96
C ILE A 618 -10.01 29.36 4.36
N GLU A 619 -10.93 28.88 5.18
CA GLU A 619 -11.05 29.29 6.58
C GLU A 619 -11.19 28.05 7.48
N HIS A 620 -10.64 28.12 8.70
CA HIS A 620 -10.79 27.10 9.73
C HIS A 620 -10.93 27.75 11.11
N THR A 621 -11.88 27.24 11.91
CA THR A 621 -12.13 27.78 13.27
C THR A 621 -12.06 26.66 14.29
N LEU A 622 -11.25 26.84 15.34
CA LEU A 622 -11.20 26.01 16.52
C LEU A 622 -11.95 26.70 17.67
N ARG A 623 -12.79 25.93 18.37
CA ARG A 623 -13.60 26.45 19.49
C ARG A 623 -12.77 26.68 20.77
N GLY A 624 -13.02 27.77 21.46
CA GLY A 624 -12.46 28.03 22.76
C GLY A 624 -13.09 27.19 23.88
N ASP A 625 -14.31 26.69 23.71
CA ASP A 625 -15.03 25.90 24.72
C ASP A 625 -15.04 24.38 24.47
N GLY A 626 -14.67 23.92 23.29
CA GLY A 626 -14.36 22.52 22.96
C GLY A 626 -15.34 21.44 23.42
N LEU A 627 -16.67 21.74 23.52
CA LEU A 627 -17.64 20.79 24.05
C LEU A 627 -18.09 19.77 22.97
N PRO A 628 -18.23 18.48 23.33
CA PRO A 628 -18.82 17.47 22.47
C PRO A 628 -20.26 17.80 22.10
N GLN A 629 -20.54 17.96 20.80
CA GLN A 629 -21.85 18.30 20.24
C GLN A 629 -22.40 17.18 19.38
N PHE A 630 -21.58 16.57 18.55
CA PHE A 630 -22.03 15.62 17.56
C PHE A 630 -21.19 14.35 17.55
N LEU A 631 -21.85 13.23 17.30
CA LEU A 631 -21.24 12.01 16.80
C LEU A 631 -21.35 12.06 15.27
N GLU A 632 -20.24 12.34 14.60
CA GLU A 632 -20.17 12.31 13.15
C GLU A 632 -19.77 10.91 12.67
N VAL A 633 -20.49 10.39 11.67
CA VAL A 633 -20.20 9.09 11.05
C VAL A 633 -20.21 9.23 9.55
N ARG A 634 -19.21 8.66 8.88
CA ARG A 634 -19.10 8.68 7.42
C ARG A 634 -18.52 7.37 6.90
N VAL A 635 -18.80 7.05 5.66
CA VAL A 635 -18.18 5.95 4.92
C VAL A 635 -17.32 6.51 3.79
N ASP A 636 -16.26 5.80 3.41
CA ASP A 636 -15.46 6.20 2.25
C ASP A 636 -16.21 5.95 0.94
N ASP A 637 -16.97 4.85 0.86
CA ASP A 637 -17.75 4.49 -0.32
C ASP A 637 -19.19 4.19 0.06
N THR A 638 -20.13 4.66 -0.75
CA THR A 638 -21.58 4.42 -0.58
C THR A 638 -22.11 3.25 -1.39
N GLU A 639 -21.25 2.60 -2.19
CA GLU A 639 -21.59 1.43 -3.00
C GLU A 639 -20.49 0.37 -2.91
N LEU A 640 -20.87 -0.89 -2.64
CA LEU A 640 -20.00 -2.05 -2.58
C LEU A 640 -20.50 -3.13 -3.54
N HIS A 641 -19.58 -4.01 -3.98
CA HIS A 641 -19.96 -5.22 -4.71
C HIS A 641 -20.49 -6.29 -3.75
N ALA A 642 -21.60 -6.93 -4.11
CA ALA A 642 -22.18 -8.03 -3.33
C ALA A 642 -21.43 -9.35 -3.60
N ASP A 643 -20.11 -9.37 -3.35
CA ASP A 643 -19.23 -10.51 -3.61
C ASP A 643 -18.79 -11.28 -2.36
N GLY A 644 -19.24 -10.83 -1.16
CA GLY A 644 -18.90 -11.43 0.13
C GLY A 644 -17.52 -11.04 0.66
N ALA A 645 -16.80 -10.14 -0.02
CA ALA A 645 -15.44 -9.71 0.37
C ALA A 645 -15.27 -8.18 0.37
N ASP A 646 -15.97 -7.45 -0.51
CA ASP A 646 -15.79 -6.01 -0.65
C ASP A 646 -16.13 -5.25 0.64
N MET A 647 -15.28 -4.29 0.99
CA MET A 647 -15.36 -3.54 2.25
C MET A 647 -15.13 -2.05 2.04
N THR A 648 -15.83 -1.24 2.86
CA THR A 648 -15.53 0.19 3.03
C THR A 648 -15.26 0.54 4.47
N ARG A 649 -14.47 1.58 4.70
CA ARG A 649 -14.16 2.11 6.03
C ARG A 649 -15.31 2.97 6.53
N LEU A 650 -15.76 2.70 7.77
CA LEU A 650 -16.74 3.46 8.54
C LEU A 650 -16.00 4.32 9.56
N VAL A 651 -15.78 5.58 9.28
CA VAL A 651 -15.12 6.53 10.18
C VAL A 651 -16.15 7.17 11.11
N PHE A 652 -15.83 7.26 12.38
CA PHE A 652 -16.65 7.97 13.38
C PHE A 652 -15.79 8.84 14.28
N ARG A 653 -16.31 10.01 14.61
CA ARG A 653 -15.62 10.99 15.45
C ARG A 653 -16.59 11.83 16.30
N VAL A 654 -16.09 12.30 17.42
CA VAL A 654 -16.79 13.25 18.27
C VAL A 654 -16.30 14.65 17.93
N THR A 655 -17.25 15.53 17.59
CA THR A 655 -16.94 16.88 17.11
C THR A 655 -17.67 17.96 17.88
N ASP A 656 -17.12 19.18 17.80
CA ASP A 656 -17.80 20.41 18.17
C ASP A 656 -18.77 20.90 17.08
N ASN A 657 -19.36 22.08 17.24
CA ASN A 657 -20.28 22.68 16.28
C ASN A 657 -19.61 23.25 15.00
N PHE A 658 -18.28 23.23 14.90
CA PHE A 658 -17.51 23.54 13.69
C PHE A 658 -16.99 22.29 12.98
N GLY A 659 -17.32 21.09 13.48
CA GLY A 659 -16.84 19.83 12.95
C GLY A 659 -15.39 19.49 13.35
N ASN A 660 -14.81 20.18 14.33
CA ASN A 660 -13.48 19.86 14.83
C ASN A 660 -13.51 18.63 15.72
N ARG A 661 -12.56 17.72 15.50
CA ARG A 661 -12.36 16.56 16.35
C ARG A 661 -11.97 16.97 17.77
N LEU A 662 -12.63 16.39 18.76
CA LEU A 662 -12.31 16.61 20.16
C LEU A 662 -11.45 15.46 20.70
N VAL A 663 -10.15 15.67 20.78
CA VAL A 663 -9.16 14.64 21.15
C VAL A 663 -9.34 14.07 22.56
N HIS A 664 -9.98 14.80 23.47
CA HIS A 664 -10.27 14.35 24.83
C HIS A 664 -11.65 13.69 24.99
N ALA A 665 -12.40 13.55 23.89
CA ALA A 665 -13.72 12.91 23.90
C ALA A 665 -13.57 11.39 23.86
N ASN A 666 -13.52 10.77 25.03
CA ASN A 666 -13.40 9.32 25.22
C ASN A 666 -14.79 8.72 25.46
N HIS A 667 -15.54 8.51 24.40
CA HIS A 667 -16.90 7.95 24.42
C HIS A 667 -16.88 6.47 24.04
N VAL A 668 -17.88 5.73 24.53
CA VAL A 668 -18.19 4.39 24.04
C VAL A 668 -19.25 4.54 22.96
N ILE A 669 -18.97 4.06 21.76
CA ILE A 669 -19.87 4.09 20.61
C ILE A 669 -20.44 2.71 20.40
N SER A 670 -21.77 2.61 20.33
CA SER A 670 -22.49 1.38 20.01
C SER A 670 -23.01 1.45 18.58
N PHE A 671 -22.94 0.33 17.89
CA PHE A 671 -23.38 0.22 16.51
C PHE A 671 -24.48 -0.83 16.35
N THR A 672 -25.44 -0.54 15.50
CA THR A 672 -26.38 -1.54 14.97
C THR A 672 -26.30 -1.51 13.46
N LEU A 673 -26.39 -2.70 12.85
CA LEU A 673 -26.37 -2.86 11.39
C LEU A 673 -27.64 -3.60 10.98
N GLU A 674 -28.34 -3.06 9.98
CA GLU A 674 -29.49 -3.66 9.32
C GLU A 674 -29.17 -3.85 7.84
N GLY A 675 -29.62 -4.96 7.25
CA GLY A 675 -29.44 -5.27 5.82
C GLY A 675 -28.30 -6.27 5.55
N GLU A 676 -27.89 -6.34 4.28
CA GLU A 676 -27.03 -7.40 3.73
C GLU A 676 -25.53 -7.05 3.89
N GLY A 677 -25.07 -6.95 5.13
CA GLY A 677 -23.68 -6.63 5.48
C GLY A 677 -23.26 -7.14 6.84
N GLU A 678 -21.96 -7.01 7.08
CA GLU A 678 -21.30 -7.34 8.34
C GLU A 678 -20.51 -6.13 8.84
N LEU A 679 -20.52 -5.88 10.15
CA LEU A 679 -19.65 -4.91 10.80
C LEU A 679 -18.37 -5.61 11.25
N ILE A 680 -17.22 -5.16 10.75
CA ILE A 680 -15.91 -5.71 11.11
C ILE A 680 -15.23 -4.77 12.08
N GLY A 681 -15.02 -5.24 13.31
CA GLY A 681 -14.39 -4.52 14.41
C GLY A 681 -15.13 -4.66 15.72
N GLU A 682 -14.64 -3.96 16.76
CA GLU A 682 -15.23 -4.02 18.09
C GLU A 682 -16.58 -3.29 18.16
N ASN A 683 -17.53 -3.89 18.81
CA ASN A 683 -18.84 -3.28 19.10
C ASN A 683 -19.34 -3.71 20.49
N PRO A 684 -19.48 -2.81 21.47
CA PRO A 684 -19.22 -1.35 21.38
C PRO A 684 -17.74 -1.00 21.29
N PHE A 685 -17.44 0.17 20.68
CA PHE A 685 -16.07 0.66 20.49
C PHE A 685 -15.72 1.80 21.46
N PRO A 686 -14.66 1.68 22.29
CA PRO A 686 -14.19 2.76 23.15
C PRO A 686 -13.28 3.70 22.34
N ILE A 687 -13.77 4.88 21.95
CA ILE A 687 -12.95 5.90 21.27
C ILE A 687 -11.85 6.41 22.22
N ILE A 688 -10.65 6.53 21.68
CA ILE A 688 -9.53 7.25 22.28
C ILE A 688 -9.03 8.27 21.25
N GLY A 689 -8.82 9.52 21.71
CA GLY A 689 -8.41 10.60 20.82
C GLY A 689 -9.53 11.15 19.92
N GLY A 690 -10.79 10.88 20.25
CA GLY A 690 -11.96 11.49 19.63
C GLY A 690 -12.33 10.98 18.23
N GLN A 691 -11.63 9.98 17.70
CA GLN A 691 -11.95 9.35 16.40
C GLN A 691 -11.47 7.90 16.33
N ALA A 692 -12.12 7.11 15.48
CA ALA A 692 -11.67 5.77 15.09
C ALA A 692 -12.39 5.34 13.79
N ALA A 693 -12.14 4.10 13.34
CA ALA A 693 -12.92 3.51 12.28
C ALA A 693 -13.15 2.01 12.50
N LEU A 694 -14.22 1.52 11.88
CA LEU A 694 -14.54 0.12 11.65
C LEU A 694 -14.67 -0.13 10.15
N TYR A 695 -15.08 -1.33 9.75
CA TYR A 695 -15.32 -1.64 8.34
C TYR A 695 -16.70 -2.23 8.16
N ILE A 696 -17.34 -1.89 7.05
CA ILE A 696 -18.58 -2.51 6.57
C ILE A 696 -18.20 -3.45 5.44
N LYS A 697 -18.52 -4.72 5.58
CA LYS A 697 -18.30 -5.77 4.59
C LYS A 697 -19.63 -6.16 3.94
N ALA A 698 -19.67 -6.26 2.61
CA ALA A 698 -20.81 -6.73 1.87
C ALA A 698 -21.00 -8.26 2.02
N THR A 699 -22.24 -8.74 1.99
CA THR A 699 -22.57 -10.16 1.77
C THR A 699 -22.65 -10.48 0.27
N HIS A 700 -23.12 -11.69 -0.09
CA HIS A 700 -23.36 -12.07 -1.48
C HIS A 700 -24.71 -11.60 -2.02
N THR A 701 -25.51 -10.94 -1.21
CA THR A 701 -26.86 -10.50 -1.57
C THR A 701 -26.87 -8.99 -1.84
N PRO A 702 -27.22 -8.53 -3.04
CA PRO A 702 -27.45 -7.11 -3.30
C PRO A 702 -28.54 -6.53 -2.42
N GLY A 703 -28.37 -5.28 -1.97
CA GLY A 703 -29.32 -4.63 -1.08
C GLY A 703 -28.84 -3.31 -0.52
N THR A 704 -29.31 -2.99 0.68
CA THR A 704 -28.94 -1.78 1.41
C THR A 704 -28.48 -2.15 2.81
N ILE A 705 -27.33 -1.65 3.20
CA ILE A 705 -26.77 -1.76 4.55
C ILE A 705 -27.01 -0.42 5.24
N THR A 706 -27.67 -0.42 6.39
CA THR A 706 -27.84 0.76 7.24
C THR A 706 -27.11 0.55 8.54
N VAL A 707 -26.14 1.42 8.83
CA VAL A 707 -25.41 1.42 10.11
C VAL A 707 -25.83 2.63 10.92
N ARG A 708 -26.26 2.37 12.17
CA ARG A 708 -26.58 3.39 13.18
C ARG A 708 -25.50 3.35 14.25
N ALA A 709 -24.85 4.48 14.49
CA ALA A 709 -23.91 4.66 15.58
C ALA A 709 -24.54 5.55 16.64
N SER A 710 -24.38 5.21 17.92
CA SER A 710 -24.93 5.97 19.02
C SER A 710 -23.93 6.11 20.17
N ALA A 711 -23.99 7.25 20.86
CA ALA A 711 -23.20 7.50 22.06
C ALA A 711 -24.06 8.28 23.09
N PRO A 712 -23.84 8.02 24.40
CA PRO A 712 -24.51 8.78 25.44
C PRO A 712 -24.26 10.29 25.29
N ARG A 713 -25.32 11.08 25.34
CA ARG A 713 -25.36 12.56 25.22
C ARG A 713 -25.09 13.12 23.81
N LEU A 714 -24.62 12.33 22.85
CA LEU A 714 -24.33 12.77 21.47
C LEU A 714 -25.45 12.35 20.49
N GLY A 715 -26.39 11.48 20.95
CA GLY A 715 -27.47 10.99 20.12
C GLY A 715 -27.02 9.90 19.15
N GLU A 716 -27.63 9.87 17.99
CA GLU A 716 -27.47 8.86 16.95
C GLU A 716 -27.06 9.50 15.62
N SER A 717 -26.21 8.81 14.88
CA SER A 717 -25.85 9.14 13.51
C SER A 717 -26.03 7.91 12.62
N VAL A 718 -26.47 8.09 11.37
CA VAL A 718 -26.83 7.01 10.46
C VAL A 718 -26.10 7.17 9.13
N VAL A 719 -25.58 6.08 8.61
CA VAL A 719 -25.04 5.99 7.25
C VAL A 719 -25.66 4.82 6.51
N THR A 720 -25.71 4.93 5.19
CA THR A 720 -26.26 3.91 4.32
C THR A 720 -25.28 3.58 3.20
N VAL A 721 -25.10 2.28 2.93
CA VAL A 721 -24.26 1.76 1.85
C VAL A 721 -25.12 0.82 1.00
N ARG A 722 -25.06 0.96 -0.31
CA ARG A 722 -25.74 0.08 -1.27
C ARG A 722 -24.80 -1.06 -1.66
N THR A 723 -25.30 -2.28 -1.76
CA THR A 723 -24.59 -3.42 -2.36
C THR A 723 -25.19 -3.77 -3.72
N VAL A 724 -24.36 -3.97 -4.74
CA VAL A 724 -24.74 -4.22 -6.14
C VAL A 724 -24.14 -5.52 -6.68
#